data_34804ec75aeb38186506709cb17caafa
#
_entry.id   34804ec75aeb38186506709cb17caafa
#
_cell.length_a   1.000
_cell.length_b   1.000
_cell.length_c   1.000
_cell.angle_alpha   90.00
_cell.angle_beta   90.00
_cell.angle_gamma   90.00
#
_symmetry.space_group_name_H-M   'P 1'
#
loop_
_entity.id
_entity.type
_entity.pdbx_description
1 polymer ?
#
loop_
_entity_poly.entity_id
_entity_poly.type
_entity_poly.pdbx_seq_one_letter_code
_entity_poly.pdbx_strand_id
1 'polypeptide(L)'
;MSLQPLQPRYKPYAGAAAGWGALRSVAHFWLDSKQPFKNLRALLKTNQNGGFDCPGCAWGDSPEDGRVKFCENGAKAVNWEATKRRVDAAFFARYSVSALREQSDYWLEYQGRLTGPMRYDPLSDHYQPITWDAAFALVAEHLRRLDSPDQAEFYTSGRASNEAAYLYQLFVRAFGTNNFPDCSNMCHEASGVALGRSVGVGKGSVTFDDFEHADAIFILGQNPGTNHPRMLEPLREAVKRGAQVVCFNPLKERGLERFQHPQNALEMLTNGSSPLNTAFFRPALGGDMAAIRGIAKFLLAWEREAQAEGSEPVFDHAFIAEHTDGLEAYLAELDATPWEHLERQSGLSLAEIEQAARMYRRANRVIVCWAMGITQHHHSVAIIQEIVNLQLLRGNLGRPGAGLCPVRGHSNVQGDRTMGINERPPAALLDALERRFGFEVPRHNGHNAVEAIAAMLAGKSKVFIGLGGNFAQATPDSPRTHAALASCDLTVHISTKLNRSHLTTGRDALILPCLGRTDIDRQAEGPQAVTVEDSFSMIHASYGQLEPLSQQMRSEPAIIAGIAKATLGNHPVDWDALIANYERIRELIADTIPGFADFNRRVRHPGGFYLGNSAGERRWNTASGKANFVANPLPRDLLPAQVRDSGLEPDLILQTLRSHDQYNTTIYGLDDRYRGVKGQREVVFANEADIRRLGYQPGDKVDLVSLWSDGIERRVRRFTLLTFDIPAGQAAAYYPETNPLVPLESVGVGSHTPTSKFIAVRLEKATGDGRII
;
A
#
# COMPACT_ATOMS: atom_id res chain seq x y z
N MET A 1 -1.74 32.62 -3.91
CA MET A 1 -0.70 32.59 -4.94
C MET A 1 -1.08 31.49 -5.92
N SER A 2 -1.30 31.81 -7.18
CA SER A 2 -1.47 30.79 -8.21
C SER A 2 -0.15 30.02 -8.31
N LEU A 3 -0.20 28.69 -8.12
CA LEU A 3 0.93 27.85 -8.53
C LEU A 3 1.06 28.04 -10.03
N GLN A 4 2.11 28.73 -10.49
CA GLN A 4 2.41 28.74 -11.92
C GLN A 4 2.64 27.29 -12.32
N PRO A 5 1.92 26.76 -13.33
CA PRO A 5 2.16 25.42 -13.81
C PRO A 5 3.63 25.31 -14.19
N LEU A 6 4.34 24.34 -13.57
CA LEU A 6 5.69 24.01 -13.98
C LEU A 6 5.64 23.59 -15.45
N GLN A 7 6.47 24.19 -16.29
CA GLN A 7 6.54 23.75 -17.69
C GLN A 7 6.97 22.27 -17.72
N PRO A 8 6.23 21.42 -18.44
CA PRO A 8 6.57 20.01 -18.59
C PRO A 8 7.99 19.83 -19.10
N ARG A 9 8.79 19.01 -18.43
CA ARG A 9 10.17 18.68 -18.84
C ARG A 9 10.42 17.20 -18.64
N TYR A 10 11.16 16.62 -19.57
CA TYR A 10 11.72 15.28 -19.45
C TYR A 10 13.23 15.34 -19.60
N LYS A 11 13.94 14.82 -18.60
CA LYS A 11 15.41 14.71 -18.64
C LYS A 11 15.82 13.43 -17.89
N PRO A 12 16.33 12.41 -18.58
CA PRO A 12 16.80 11.20 -17.95
C PRO A 12 17.73 11.46 -16.77
N TYR A 13 17.51 10.79 -15.67
CA TYR A 13 18.31 10.93 -14.46
C TYR A 13 19.42 9.87 -14.42
N ALA A 14 20.67 10.30 -14.30
CA ALA A 14 21.85 9.43 -14.26
C ALA A 14 22.48 9.31 -12.86
N GLY A 15 22.01 10.08 -11.88
CA GLY A 15 22.54 10.08 -10.51
C GLY A 15 22.16 8.86 -9.69
N ALA A 16 22.81 8.68 -8.55
CA ALA A 16 22.43 7.70 -7.55
C ALA A 16 21.13 8.09 -6.83
N ALA A 17 20.45 7.12 -6.22
CA ALA A 17 19.31 7.39 -5.34
C ALA A 17 19.76 8.16 -4.09
N ALA A 18 18.87 8.98 -3.53
CA ALA A 18 19.06 9.86 -2.38
C ALA A 18 20.14 10.98 -2.60
N GLY A 19 21.21 11.02 -1.83
CA GLY A 19 22.31 11.97 -1.95
C GLY A 19 21.89 13.45 -1.87
N TRP A 20 22.55 14.29 -2.64
CA TRP A 20 22.23 15.73 -2.71
C TRP A 20 20.81 16.02 -3.19
N GLY A 21 20.26 15.13 -4.01
CA GLY A 21 18.86 15.23 -4.46
C GLY A 21 17.89 15.13 -3.28
N ALA A 22 18.11 14.19 -2.38
CA ALA A 22 17.30 14.02 -1.18
C ALA A 22 17.40 15.23 -0.24
N LEU A 23 18.62 15.76 0.00
CA LEU A 23 18.79 16.96 0.84
C LEU A 23 18.06 18.18 0.24
N ARG A 24 18.12 18.37 -1.07
CA ARG A 24 17.37 19.45 -1.75
C ARG A 24 15.85 19.25 -1.63
N SER A 25 15.36 18.03 -1.75
CA SER A 25 13.93 17.70 -1.57
C SER A 25 13.49 18.01 -0.14
N VAL A 26 14.25 17.56 0.87
CA VAL A 26 13.98 17.86 2.28
C VAL A 26 13.94 19.37 2.53
N ALA A 27 14.94 20.11 2.06
CA ALA A 27 15.01 21.56 2.22
C ALA A 27 13.82 22.28 1.55
N HIS A 28 13.43 21.83 0.34
CA HIS A 28 12.30 22.38 -0.38
C HIS A 28 10.99 22.25 0.42
N PHE A 29 10.62 21.03 0.85
CA PHE A 29 9.37 20.80 1.59
C PHE A 29 9.41 21.42 3.00
N TRP A 30 10.57 21.44 3.65
CA TRP A 30 10.76 22.10 4.92
C TRP A 30 10.46 23.61 4.84
N LEU A 31 11.02 24.32 3.86
CA LEU A 31 10.76 25.75 3.64
C LEU A 31 9.32 26.00 3.17
N ASP A 32 8.80 25.13 2.29
CA ASP A 32 7.45 25.26 1.73
C ASP A 32 6.34 25.06 2.78
N SER A 33 6.60 24.39 3.89
CA SER A 33 5.65 24.20 4.99
C SER A 33 5.11 25.50 5.63
N LYS A 34 5.80 26.62 5.41
CA LYS A 34 5.54 27.94 6.01
C LYS A 34 5.74 28.02 7.53
N GLN A 35 6.34 26.99 8.14
CA GLN A 35 6.73 26.96 9.56
C GLN A 35 8.04 26.20 9.81
N PRO A 36 9.15 26.60 9.17
CA PRO A 36 10.36 25.78 9.12
C PRO A 36 10.94 25.45 10.50
N PHE A 37 10.99 26.40 11.44
CA PHE A 37 11.56 26.14 12.77
C PHE A 37 10.79 25.09 13.58
N LYS A 38 9.45 25.11 13.55
CA LYS A 38 8.62 24.08 14.20
C LYS A 38 8.80 22.73 13.54
N ASN A 39 8.83 22.73 12.21
CA ASN A 39 8.97 21.50 11.43
C ASN A 39 10.35 20.86 11.55
N LEU A 40 11.42 21.63 11.72
CA LEU A 40 12.74 21.06 12.01
C LEU A 40 12.72 20.24 13.32
N ARG A 41 12.07 20.77 14.36
CA ARG A 41 11.90 20.04 15.63
C ARG A 41 11.05 18.78 15.42
N ALA A 42 9.97 18.85 14.64
CA ALA A 42 9.15 17.69 14.32
C ALA A 42 9.95 16.63 13.55
N LEU A 43 10.70 17.04 12.51
CA LEU A 43 11.55 16.11 11.74
C LEU A 43 12.56 15.37 12.61
N LEU A 44 13.22 16.06 13.57
CA LEU A 44 14.16 15.43 14.50
C LEU A 44 13.50 14.50 15.52
N LYS A 45 12.16 14.55 15.65
CA LYS A 45 11.36 13.65 16.49
C LYS A 45 10.67 12.53 15.70
N THR A 46 10.80 12.53 14.37
CA THR A 46 10.25 11.48 13.51
C THR A 46 10.97 10.16 13.76
N ASN A 47 10.23 9.09 14.06
CA ASN A 47 10.72 7.74 14.35
C ASN A 47 11.73 7.67 15.51
N GLN A 48 11.64 8.60 16.47
CA GLN A 48 12.46 8.62 17.67
C GLN A 48 11.63 8.22 18.90
N ASN A 49 12.29 7.70 19.91
CA ASN A 49 11.64 7.43 21.19
C ASN A 49 11.01 8.71 21.77
N GLY A 50 9.72 8.63 22.18
CA GLY A 50 8.95 9.78 22.62
C GLY A 50 8.65 10.82 21.53
N GLY A 51 8.87 10.46 20.27
CA GLY A 51 8.45 11.19 19.09
C GLY A 51 7.24 10.54 18.42
N PHE A 52 7.08 10.75 17.13
CA PHE A 52 5.97 10.17 16.35
C PHE A 52 6.48 9.34 15.19
N ASP A 53 5.70 8.32 14.84
CA ASP A 53 5.94 7.52 13.63
C ASP A 53 5.69 8.34 12.37
N CYS A 54 6.57 8.17 11.40
CA CYS A 54 6.43 8.78 10.09
C CYS A 54 5.09 8.39 9.44
N PRO A 55 4.26 9.36 9.02
CA PRO A 55 2.98 9.06 8.35
C PRO A 55 3.15 8.53 6.91
N GLY A 56 4.36 8.18 6.50
CA GLY A 56 4.68 7.67 5.17
C GLY A 56 4.43 6.18 5.02
N CYS A 57 5.52 5.40 4.97
CA CYS A 57 5.50 3.96 4.75
C CYS A 57 5.63 3.16 6.06
N ALA A 58 5.38 1.84 5.96
CA ALA A 58 5.48 0.90 7.08
C ALA A 58 6.87 0.25 7.23
N TRP A 59 7.93 0.87 6.75
CA TRP A 59 9.29 0.34 6.95
C TRP A 59 9.71 0.49 8.40
N GLY A 60 10.20 -0.59 9.00
CA GLY A 60 10.58 -0.65 10.41
C GLY A 60 11.69 0.29 10.83
N ASP A 61 11.84 0.43 12.13
CA ASP A 61 12.86 1.25 12.78
C ASP A 61 13.78 0.41 13.66
N SER A 62 15.08 0.76 13.68
CA SER A 62 15.95 0.28 14.72
C SER A 62 15.46 0.78 16.09
N PRO A 63 15.48 -0.07 17.16
CA PRO A 63 15.08 0.35 18.50
C PRO A 63 15.98 1.44 19.08
N GLU A 64 17.20 1.59 18.56
CA GLU A 64 18.16 2.62 19.01
C GLU A 64 17.79 3.98 18.41
N ASP A 65 17.91 5.04 19.22
CA ASP A 65 17.78 6.41 18.75
C ASP A 65 18.97 6.78 17.84
N GLY A 66 18.64 7.28 16.65
CA GLY A 66 19.62 7.83 15.71
C GLY A 66 19.54 9.34 15.63
N ARG A 67 20.54 9.98 14.99
CA ARG A 67 20.51 11.44 14.78
C ARG A 67 19.37 11.86 13.84
N VAL A 68 19.15 11.08 12.78
CA VAL A 68 18.12 11.33 11.77
C VAL A 68 17.54 9.98 11.33
N LYS A 69 16.26 9.75 11.61
CA LYS A 69 15.53 8.52 11.26
C LYS A 69 14.43 8.72 10.20
N PHE A 70 14.51 9.79 9.42
CA PHE A 70 13.60 10.03 8.31
C PHE A 70 14.32 10.01 6.95
N CYS A 71 13.64 9.58 5.91
CA CYS A 71 14.07 9.74 4.53
C CYS A 71 13.46 10.99 3.89
N GLU A 72 13.83 11.31 2.65
CA GLU A 72 13.27 12.45 1.90
C GLU A 72 11.75 12.36 1.75
N ASN A 73 11.21 11.15 1.52
CA ASN A 73 9.76 10.92 1.43
C ASN A 73 9.07 11.16 2.77
N GLY A 74 9.65 10.67 3.87
CA GLY A 74 9.16 10.91 5.22
C GLY A 74 9.19 12.40 5.58
N ALA A 75 10.27 13.09 5.23
CA ALA A 75 10.35 14.54 5.43
C ALA A 75 9.28 15.29 4.65
N LYS A 76 8.98 14.89 3.40
CA LYS A 76 7.86 15.44 2.63
C LYS A 76 6.54 15.17 3.32
N ALA A 77 6.28 13.92 3.74
CA ALA A 77 5.03 13.54 4.39
C ALA A 77 4.78 14.36 5.67
N VAL A 78 5.80 14.51 6.51
CA VAL A 78 5.75 15.33 7.73
C VAL A 78 5.48 16.81 7.41
N ASN A 79 6.22 17.40 6.48
CA ASN A 79 6.05 18.82 6.12
C ASN A 79 4.74 19.09 5.38
N TRP A 80 4.20 18.09 4.66
CA TRP A 80 2.92 18.15 3.97
C TRP A 80 1.75 18.19 4.95
N GLU A 81 1.86 17.46 6.05
CA GLU A 81 0.91 17.46 7.16
C GLU A 81 1.11 18.68 8.07
N ALA A 82 2.34 18.95 8.49
CA ALA A 82 2.72 20.05 9.37
C ALA A 82 2.88 21.35 8.58
N THR A 83 1.80 21.93 8.08
CA THR A 83 1.77 23.17 7.28
C THR A 83 0.90 24.23 7.94
N LYS A 84 1.18 25.53 7.67
CA LYS A 84 0.29 26.62 8.06
C LYS A 84 -0.85 26.90 7.11
N ARG A 85 -0.87 26.22 5.94
CA ARG A 85 -1.94 26.38 4.96
C ARG A 85 -3.23 25.76 5.51
N ARG A 86 -4.36 26.42 5.26
CA ARG A 86 -5.68 26.06 5.79
C ARG A 86 -6.70 25.95 4.68
N VAL A 87 -7.56 24.95 4.82
CA VAL A 87 -8.82 24.81 4.10
C VAL A 87 -9.91 24.93 5.15
N ASP A 88 -10.41 26.13 5.31
CA ASP A 88 -11.39 26.53 6.32
C ASP A 88 -12.71 26.98 5.68
N ALA A 89 -13.65 27.47 6.49
CA ALA A 89 -14.94 27.97 6.01
C ALA A 89 -14.80 29.09 4.96
N ALA A 90 -13.81 29.98 5.11
CA ALA A 90 -13.59 31.06 4.15
C ALA A 90 -13.07 30.52 2.80
N PHE A 91 -12.28 29.45 2.81
CA PHE A 91 -11.89 28.75 1.59
C PHE A 91 -13.11 28.18 0.86
N PHE A 92 -13.98 27.45 1.57
CA PHE A 92 -15.17 26.85 0.98
C PHE A 92 -16.23 27.88 0.57
N ALA A 93 -16.30 29.02 1.23
CA ALA A 93 -17.15 30.14 0.78
C ALA A 93 -16.67 30.75 -0.54
N ARG A 94 -15.35 30.68 -0.81
CA ARG A 94 -14.74 31.20 -2.04
C ARG A 94 -14.84 30.26 -3.24
N TYR A 95 -14.76 28.94 -3.01
CA TYR A 95 -14.70 27.94 -4.06
C TYR A 95 -15.89 26.99 -3.97
N SER A 96 -16.70 26.95 -5.02
CA SER A 96 -17.75 25.93 -5.14
C SER A 96 -17.14 24.55 -5.39
N VAL A 97 -17.89 23.49 -5.11
CA VAL A 97 -17.46 22.11 -5.35
C VAL A 97 -17.19 21.88 -6.85
N SER A 98 -18.01 22.43 -7.73
CA SER A 98 -17.80 22.38 -9.18
C SER A 98 -16.50 23.06 -9.60
N ALA A 99 -16.18 24.24 -9.05
CA ALA A 99 -14.93 24.93 -9.31
C ALA A 99 -13.70 24.16 -8.79
N LEU A 100 -13.85 23.45 -7.66
CA LEU A 100 -12.79 22.60 -7.10
C LEU A 100 -12.57 21.34 -7.91
N ARG A 101 -13.59 20.76 -8.54
CA ARG A 101 -13.49 19.58 -9.42
C ARG A 101 -12.58 19.84 -10.62
N GLU A 102 -12.51 21.09 -11.11
CA GLU A 102 -11.61 21.51 -12.19
C GLU A 102 -10.13 21.61 -11.80
N GLN A 103 -9.83 21.54 -10.48
CA GLN A 103 -8.45 21.62 -10.00
C GLN A 103 -7.77 20.24 -10.03
N SER A 104 -6.42 20.23 -10.20
CA SER A 104 -5.65 18.99 -10.11
C SER A 104 -5.61 18.47 -8.66
N ASP A 105 -5.42 17.16 -8.49
CA ASP A 105 -5.30 16.54 -7.17
C ASP A 105 -4.11 17.11 -6.38
N TYR A 106 -2.99 17.42 -7.08
CA TYR A 106 -1.87 18.13 -6.46
C TYR A 106 -2.27 19.49 -5.91
N TRP A 107 -3.04 20.29 -6.68
CA TRP A 107 -3.51 21.60 -6.24
C TRP A 107 -4.42 21.49 -5.01
N LEU A 108 -5.35 20.54 -5.01
CA LEU A 108 -6.31 20.32 -3.91
C LEU A 108 -5.55 20.03 -2.59
N GLU A 109 -4.64 19.09 -2.59
CA GLU A 109 -3.87 18.75 -1.39
C GLU A 109 -2.93 19.87 -0.96
N TYR A 110 -2.40 20.65 -1.89
CA TYR A 110 -1.49 21.76 -1.62
C TYR A 110 -2.16 22.90 -0.85
N GLN A 111 -3.50 23.02 -0.87
CA GLN A 111 -4.24 24.08 -0.15
C GLN A 111 -4.06 23.99 1.36
N GLY A 112 -3.74 22.85 1.91
CA GLY A 112 -3.40 22.69 3.33
C GLY A 112 -4.34 21.79 4.10
N ARG A 113 -4.40 22.01 5.42
CA ARG A 113 -5.18 21.19 6.36
C ARG A 113 -6.63 21.64 6.42
N LEU A 114 -7.54 20.67 6.44
CA LEU A 114 -8.93 20.87 6.82
C LEU A 114 -9.00 21.29 8.30
N THR A 115 -9.83 22.26 8.66
CA THR A 115 -9.77 22.90 9.99
C THR A 115 -11.07 22.94 10.76
N GLY A 116 -12.21 22.66 10.14
CA GLY A 116 -13.53 22.62 10.79
C GLY A 116 -14.48 21.70 10.03
N PRO A 117 -15.48 21.10 10.69
CA PRO A 117 -16.45 20.23 10.04
C PRO A 117 -17.33 21.02 9.07
N MET A 118 -17.59 20.43 7.90
CA MET A 118 -18.31 21.07 6.80
C MET A 118 -19.37 20.13 6.26
N ARG A 119 -20.54 20.68 5.88
CA ARG A 119 -21.60 19.98 5.15
C ARG A 119 -21.78 20.58 3.76
N TYR A 120 -21.93 19.76 2.76
CA TYR A 120 -22.23 20.19 1.40
C TYR A 120 -23.67 20.69 1.30
N ASP A 121 -23.85 21.86 0.70
CA ASP A 121 -25.15 22.42 0.33
C ASP A 121 -25.31 22.39 -1.19
N PRO A 122 -26.16 21.50 -1.73
CA PRO A 122 -26.34 21.37 -3.17
C PRO A 122 -26.99 22.60 -3.82
N LEU A 123 -27.71 23.44 -3.05
CA LEU A 123 -28.34 24.63 -3.61
C LEU A 123 -27.32 25.72 -3.94
N SER A 124 -26.31 25.89 -3.10
CA SER A 124 -25.24 26.87 -3.32
C SER A 124 -24.00 26.25 -3.98
N ASP A 125 -23.92 24.93 -4.12
CA ASP A 125 -22.75 24.17 -4.57
C ASP A 125 -21.51 24.42 -3.68
N HIS A 126 -21.70 24.72 -2.40
CA HIS A 126 -20.61 25.01 -1.47
C HIS A 126 -20.68 24.12 -0.23
N TYR A 127 -19.52 23.89 0.39
CA TYR A 127 -19.46 23.36 1.73
C TYR A 127 -19.70 24.47 2.75
N GLN A 128 -20.65 24.26 3.67
CA GLN A 128 -21.03 25.17 4.74
C GLN A 128 -20.56 24.63 6.10
N PRO A 129 -20.14 25.50 7.04
CA PRO A 129 -19.79 25.07 8.39
C PRO A 129 -20.94 24.37 9.09
N ILE A 130 -20.62 23.30 9.83
CA ILE A 130 -21.57 22.59 10.68
C ILE A 130 -20.91 22.35 12.06
N THR A 131 -21.71 22.26 13.12
CA THR A 131 -21.18 21.88 14.43
C THR A 131 -20.91 20.38 14.49
N TRP A 132 -20.01 19.92 15.37
CA TRP A 132 -19.73 18.50 15.55
C TRP A 132 -20.97 17.70 15.94
N ASP A 133 -21.77 18.22 16.88
CA ASP A 133 -22.98 17.55 17.34
C ASP A 133 -24.02 17.41 16.22
N ALA A 134 -24.20 18.44 15.41
CA ALA A 134 -25.07 18.38 14.25
C ALA A 134 -24.55 17.43 13.17
N ALA A 135 -23.23 17.35 12.96
CA ALA A 135 -22.62 16.42 12.04
C ALA A 135 -22.82 14.96 12.49
N PHE A 136 -22.59 14.67 13.79
CA PHE A 136 -22.82 13.34 14.35
C PHE A 136 -24.31 12.95 14.31
N ALA A 137 -25.21 13.88 14.62
CA ALA A 137 -26.65 13.65 14.53
C ALA A 137 -27.07 13.31 13.09
N LEU A 138 -26.53 14.02 12.09
CA LEU A 138 -26.82 13.76 10.67
C LEU A 138 -26.34 12.37 10.25
N VAL A 139 -25.11 11.97 10.61
CA VAL A 139 -24.61 10.62 10.32
C VAL A 139 -25.50 9.55 10.96
N ALA A 140 -25.85 9.74 12.24
CA ALA A 140 -26.71 8.82 12.98
C ALA A 140 -28.12 8.70 12.36
N GLU A 141 -28.67 9.81 11.88
CA GLU A 141 -29.98 9.84 11.20
C GLU A 141 -29.95 8.98 9.93
N HIS A 142 -28.94 9.17 9.07
CA HIS A 142 -28.78 8.38 7.85
C HIS A 142 -28.58 6.89 8.15
N LEU A 143 -27.70 6.54 9.11
CA LEU A 143 -27.44 5.15 9.48
C LEU A 143 -28.68 4.44 10.07
N ARG A 144 -29.46 5.12 10.92
CA ARG A 144 -30.67 4.55 11.53
C ARG A 144 -31.85 4.39 10.56
N ARG A 145 -31.85 5.12 9.43
CA ARG A 145 -32.88 5.02 8.39
C ARG A 145 -32.65 3.87 7.42
N LEU A 146 -31.51 3.20 7.49
CA LEU A 146 -31.22 2.08 6.62
C LEU A 146 -32.11 0.87 6.97
N ASP A 147 -32.56 0.17 5.95
CA ASP A 147 -33.36 -1.07 6.13
C ASP A 147 -32.49 -2.23 6.68
N SER A 148 -31.18 -2.17 6.42
CA SER A 148 -30.17 -3.11 6.93
C SER A 148 -28.84 -2.37 7.18
N PRO A 149 -28.07 -2.74 8.22
CA PRO A 149 -26.71 -2.25 8.44
C PRO A 149 -25.77 -2.47 7.23
N ASP A 150 -26.03 -3.51 6.43
CA ASP A 150 -25.23 -3.81 5.23
C ASP A 150 -25.43 -2.83 4.07
N GLN A 151 -26.33 -1.85 4.21
CA GLN A 151 -26.48 -0.74 3.27
C GLN A 151 -25.48 0.41 3.54
N ALA A 152 -24.53 0.23 4.47
CA ALA A 152 -23.44 1.17 4.74
C ALA A 152 -22.08 0.54 4.48
N GLU A 153 -21.16 1.35 3.94
CA GLU A 153 -19.76 0.99 3.68
C GLU A 153 -18.83 1.80 4.57
N PHE A 154 -17.89 1.13 5.22
CA PHE A 154 -16.98 1.74 6.21
C PHE A 154 -15.52 1.57 5.78
N TYR A 155 -15.06 2.47 4.91
CA TYR A 155 -13.71 2.43 4.36
C TYR A 155 -12.65 2.87 5.38
N THR A 156 -11.50 2.20 5.39
CA THR A 156 -10.34 2.55 6.21
C THR A 156 -9.09 2.71 5.34
N SER A 157 -8.40 3.84 5.53
CA SER A 157 -7.07 4.07 4.98
C SER A 157 -6.01 3.37 5.84
N GLY A 158 -4.94 2.85 5.23
CA GLY A 158 -3.82 2.20 5.91
C GLY A 158 -2.94 3.12 6.78
N ARG A 159 -3.44 4.27 7.22
CA ARG A 159 -2.76 5.23 8.10
C ARG A 159 -3.46 5.50 9.41
N ALA A 160 -4.68 4.99 9.59
CA ALA A 160 -5.36 5.05 10.88
C ALA A 160 -4.47 4.43 11.98
N SER A 161 -4.57 4.94 13.20
CA SER A 161 -3.84 4.32 14.33
C SER A 161 -4.50 3.01 14.75
N ASN A 162 -3.79 2.17 15.52
CA ASN A 162 -4.38 0.96 16.06
C ASN A 162 -5.62 1.26 16.91
N GLU A 163 -5.58 2.33 17.71
CA GLU A 163 -6.71 2.76 18.54
C GLU A 163 -7.90 3.21 17.67
N ALA A 164 -7.66 3.98 16.62
CA ALA A 164 -8.70 4.40 15.69
C ALA A 164 -9.30 3.20 14.93
N ALA A 165 -8.45 2.32 14.40
CA ALA A 165 -8.88 1.12 13.68
C ALA A 165 -9.69 0.18 14.58
N TYR A 166 -9.25 -0.03 15.84
CA TYR A 166 -9.98 -0.85 16.79
C TYR A 166 -11.34 -0.26 17.14
N LEU A 167 -11.43 1.03 17.46
CA LEU A 167 -12.72 1.68 17.73
C LEU A 167 -13.64 1.67 16.53
N TYR A 168 -13.07 1.83 15.32
CA TYR A 168 -13.87 1.82 14.10
C TYR A 168 -14.50 0.46 13.84
N GLN A 169 -13.71 -0.63 13.94
CA GLN A 169 -14.26 -1.97 13.78
C GLN A 169 -15.26 -2.32 14.90
N LEU A 170 -15.02 -1.86 16.14
CA LEU A 170 -15.93 -2.08 17.25
C LEU A 170 -17.28 -1.38 17.00
N PHE A 171 -17.26 -0.12 16.56
CA PHE A 171 -18.46 0.63 16.20
C PHE A 171 -19.24 -0.06 15.07
N VAL A 172 -18.57 -0.40 13.97
CA VAL A 172 -19.21 -0.95 12.78
C VAL A 172 -19.84 -2.32 13.05
N ARG A 173 -19.21 -3.16 13.86
CA ARG A 173 -19.77 -4.44 14.28
C ARG A 173 -20.90 -4.28 15.29
N ALA A 174 -20.80 -3.31 16.20
CA ALA A 174 -21.92 -2.95 17.07
C ALA A 174 -23.11 -2.37 16.29
N PHE A 175 -22.86 -1.70 15.17
CA PHE A 175 -23.89 -1.26 14.22
C PHE A 175 -24.52 -2.42 13.46
N GLY A 176 -23.81 -3.51 13.23
CA GLY A 176 -24.34 -4.78 12.70
C GLY A 176 -23.86 -5.17 11.30
N THR A 177 -22.69 -4.71 10.84
CA THR A 177 -22.13 -5.12 9.53
C THR A 177 -20.64 -5.43 9.59
N ASN A 178 -20.14 -6.17 8.58
CA ASN A 178 -18.73 -6.40 8.29
C ASN A 178 -18.28 -5.72 6.99
N ASN A 179 -19.00 -4.73 6.48
CA ASN A 179 -18.63 -4.00 5.26
C ASN A 179 -17.43 -3.09 5.56
N PHE A 180 -16.23 -3.66 5.41
CA PHE A 180 -14.96 -2.98 5.62
C PHE A 180 -14.12 -2.95 4.34
N PRO A 181 -14.53 -2.20 3.28
CA PRO A 181 -13.60 -1.89 2.21
C PRO A 181 -12.37 -1.19 2.81
N ASP A 182 -11.16 -1.65 2.46
CA ASP A 182 -9.97 -1.04 3.01
C ASP A 182 -8.83 -0.91 2.01
N CYS A 183 -7.78 -0.24 2.44
CA CYS A 183 -6.57 -0.04 1.67
C CYS A 183 -5.85 -1.36 1.35
N SER A 184 -5.92 -2.40 2.21
CA SER A 184 -5.28 -3.70 1.98
C SER A 184 -5.86 -4.41 0.77
N ASN A 185 -7.17 -4.29 0.53
CA ASN A 185 -7.84 -4.89 -0.62
C ASN A 185 -7.18 -4.48 -1.95
N MET A 186 -6.67 -3.25 -2.04
CA MET A 186 -6.02 -2.72 -3.23
C MET A 186 -4.50 -2.85 -3.22
N CYS A 187 -3.91 -3.36 -2.14
CA CYS A 187 -2.46 -3.33 -1.91
C CYS A 187 -1.87 -4.72 -1.71
N HIS A 188 -2.06 -5.30 -0.54
CA HIS A 188 -1.40 -6.54 -0.10
C HIS A 188 -2.39 -7.65 0.34
N GLU A 189 -3.66 -7.59 -0.09
CA GLU A 189 -4.62 -8.67 0.19
C GLU A 189 -4.12 -10.01 -0.32
N ALA A 190 -3.54 -10.04 -1.53
CA ALA A 190 -2.94 -11.25 -2.09
C ALA A 190 -1.85 -11.85 -1.19
N SER A 191 -1.04 -10.98 -0.51
CA SER A 191 -0.05 -11.46 0.46
C SER A 191 -0.71 -12.07 1.69
N GLY A 192 -1.75 -11.42 2.22
CA GLY A 192 -2.51 -11.95 3.36
C GLY A 192 -3.13 -13.31 3.07
N VAL A 193 -3.79 -13.46 1.92
CA VAL A 193 -4.43 -14.71 1.48
C VAL A 193 -3.41 -15.81 1.24
N ALA A 194 -2.35 -15.53 0.47
CA ALA A 194 -1.33 -16.53 0.12
C ALA A 194 -0.61 -17.04 1.36
N LEU A 195 -0.09 -16.13 2.19
CA LEU A 195 0.64 -16.47 3.40
C LEU A 195 -0.26 -17.15 4.44
N GLY A 196 -1.51 -16.69 4.59
CA GLY A 196 -2.49 -17.35 5.46
C GLY A 196 -2.71 -18.83 5.09
N ARG A 197 -2.81 -19.14 3.78
CA ARG A 197 -2.99 -20.51 3.28
C ARG A 197 -1.71 -21.36 3.37
N SER A 198 -0.55 -20.76 3.12
CA SER A 198 0.72 -21.49 3.07
C SER A 198 1.38 -21.65 4.44
N VAL A 199 1.38 -20.60 5.28
CA VAL A 199 2.12 -20.60 6.56
C VAL A 199 1.26 -20.23 7.78
N GLY A 200 -0.04 -20.04 7.57
CA GLY A 200 -1.02 -19.84 8.66
C GLY A 200 -1.06 -18.42 9.25
N VAL A 201 -0.34 -17.46 8.67
CA VAL A 201 -0.36 -16.05 9.09
C VAL A 201 -0.15 -15.11 7.92
N GLY A 202 -1.01 -14.12 7.73
CA GLY A 202 -0.96 -13.19 6.60
C GLY A 202 0.10 -12.08 6.72
N LYS A 203 1.19 -12.30 7.44
CA LYS A 203 2.28 -11.34 7.72
C LYS A 203 3.62 -11.90 7.29
N GLY A 204 4.61 -11.02 7.08
CA GLY A 204 6.00 -11.41 6.86
C GLY A 204 6.59 -12.12 8.07
N SER A 205 7.56 -13.01 7.84
CA SER A 205 8.17 -13.82 8.89
C SER A 205 9.53 -13.28 9.38
N VAL A 206 10.04 -12.20 8.77
CA VAL A 206 11.33 -11.59 9.12
C VAL A 206 11.17 -10.44 10.10
N THR A 207 12.19 -10.21 10.90
CA THR A 207 12.40 -9.00 11.69
C THR A 207 13.30 -8.02 10.94
N PHE A 208 13.44 -6.78 11.45
CA PHE A 208 14.35 -5.80 10.88
C PHE A 208 15.82 -6.27 10.93
N ASP A 209 16.21 -6.91 12.03
CA ASP A 209 17.59 -7.40 12.28
C ASP A 209 17.98 -8.56 11.35
N ASP A 210 17.03 -9.31 10.80
CA ASP A 210 17.31 -10.40 9.85
C ASP A 210 18.04 -9.90 8.60
N PHE A 211 17.85 -8.64 8.19
CA PHE A 211 18.58 -8.04 7.07
C PHE A 211 20.10 -8.00 7.32
N GLU A 212 20.56 -7.95 8.57
CA GLU A 212 21.99 -7.99 8.92
C GLU A 212 22.60 -9.37 8.80
N HIS A 213 21.77 -10.42 8.80
CA HIS A 213 22.20 -11.82 8.82
C HIS A 213 22.00 -12.55 7.50
N ALA A 214 21.27 -11.94 6.55
CA ALA A 214 20.99 -12.56 5.25
C ALA A 214 22.24 -12.73 4.39
N ASP A 215 22.38 -13.90 3.75
CA ASP A 215 23.40 -14.17 2.73
C ASP A 215 22.93 -13.71 1.34
N ALA A 216 21.59 -13.73 1.13
CA ALA A 216 20.98 -13.16 -0.07
C ALA A 216 19.64 -12.48 0.24
N ILE A 217 19.35 -11.42 -0.49
CA ILE A 217 18.07 -10.70 -0.46
C ILE A 217 17.53 -10.63 -1.90
N PHE A 218 16.38 -11.28 -2.14
CA PHE A 218 15.68 -11.24 -3.42
C PHE A 218 14.59 -10.18 -3.34
N ILE A 219 14.53 -9.26 -4.32
CA ILE A 219 13.59 -8.14 -4.36
C ILE A 219 12.75 -8.26 -5.62
N LEU A 220 11.45 -8.54 -5.45
CA LEU A 220 10.51 -8.85 -6.52
C LEU A 220 9.45 -7.73 -6.65
N GLY A 221 9.33 -7.11 -7.82
CA GLY A 221 8.28 -6.15 -8.10
C GLY A 221 8.21 -4.94 -7.13
N GLN A 222 9.35 -4.50 -6.61
CA GLN A 222 9.48 -3.40 -5.66
C GLN A 222 10.48 -2.34 -6.16
N ASN A 223 10.22 -1.06 -5.86
CA ASN A 223 11.17 0.04 -6.05
C ASN A 223 11.38 0.77 -4.72
N PRO A 224 12.28 0.29 -3.84
CA PRO A 224 12.47 0.85 -2.51
C PRO A 224 12.92 2.32 -2.56
N GLY A 225 13.74 2.74 -3.51
CA GLY A 225 14.17 4.13 -3.62
C GLY A 225 13.03 5.12 -3.86
N THR A 226 11.93 4.67 -4.45
CA THR A 226 10.73 5.48 -4.66
C THR A 226 9.73 5.35 -3.50
N ASN A 227 9.54 4.16 -2.92
CA ASN A 227 8.46 3.89 -1.98
C ASN A 227 8.92 3.74 -0.52
N HIS A 228 10.14 3.21 -0.29
CA HIS A 228 10.68 2.88 1.03
C HIS A 228 12.17 3.27 1.12
N PRO A 229 12.54 4.56 0.97
CA PRO A 229 13.96 4.93 0.84
C PRO A 229 14.85 4.53 2.02
N ARG A 230 14.29 4.29 3.21
CA ARG A 230 15.04 3.79 4.36
C ARG A 230 15.49 2.32 4.20
N MET A 231 14.85 1.54 3.32
CA MET A 231 15.29 0.21 2.96
C MET A 231 16.63 0.22 2.19
N LEU A 232 17.01 1.34 1.57
CA LEU A 232 18.26 1.43 0.81
C LEU A 232 19.50 1.23 1.67
N GLU A 233 19.45 1.63 2.95
CA GLU A 233 20.57 1.47 3.89
C GLU A 233 20.84 0.00 4.23
N PRO A 234 19.89 -0.81 4.74
CA PRO A 234 20.12 -2.25 4.95
C PRO A 234 20.54 -2.99 3.68
N LEU A 235 20.02 -2.63 2.50
CA LEU A 235 20.48 -3.22 1.23
C LEU A 235 21.94 -2.89 0.92
N ARG A 236 22.34 -1.63 1.10
CA ARG A 236 23.74 -1.17 0.96
C ARG A 236 24.67 -1.93 1.91
N GLU A 237 24.29 -2.04 3.17
CA GLU A 237 25.11 -2.75 4.16
C GLU A 237 25.18 -4.26 3.87
N ALA A 238 24.10 -4.87 3.37
CA ALA A 238 24.10 -6.24 2.90
C ALA A 238 25.12 -6.45 1.75
N VAL A 239 25.09 -5.60 0.71
CA VAL A 239 26.07 -5.67 -0.40
C VAL A 239 27.50 -5.47 0.10
N LYS A 240 27.74 -4.55 1.02
CA LYS A 240 29.08 -4.31 1.61
C LYS A 240 29.62 -5.51 2.40
N ARG A 241 28.75 -6.28 3.06
CA ARG A 241 29.11 -7.54 3.74
C ARG A 241 29.38 -8.68 2.80
N GLY A 242 29.09 -8.51 1.50
CA GLY A 242 29.22 -9.56 0.49
C GLY A 242 27.94 -10.40 0.31
N ALA A 243 26.84 -10.02 0.92
CA ALA A 243 25.53 -10.62 0.64
C ALA A 243 25.08 -10.32 -0.80
N GLN A 244 24.36 -11.25 -1.38
CA GLN A 244 23.81 -11.08 -2.73
C GLN A 244 22.48 -10.32 -2.64
N VAL A 245 22.33 -9.24 -3.41
CA VAL A 245 21.06 -8.56 -3.58
C VAL A 245 20.61 -8.73 -5.02
N VAL A 246 19.55 -9.49 -5.22
CA VAL A 246 19.04 -9.93 -6.52
C VAL A 246 17.70 -9.26 -6.80
N CYS A 247 17.62 -8.47 -7.87
CA CYS A 247 16.42 -7.70 -8.21
C CYS A 247 15.71 -8.33 -9.42
N PHE A 248 14.36 -8.47 -9.29
CA PHE A 248 13.45 -8.81 -10.38
C PHE A 248 12.49 -7.66 -10.59
N ASN A 249 12.67 -6.90 -11.68
CA ASN A 249 11.82 -5.77 -12.01
C ASN A 249 11.89 -5.49 -13.52
N PRO A 250 10.78 -5.32 -14.23
CA PRO A 250 10.80 -4.98 -15.66
C PRO A 250 11.46 -3.63 -15.94
N LEU A 251 11.41 -2.68 -15.01
CA LEU A 251 12.07 -1.38 -15.15
C LEU A 251 13.39 -1.32 -14.38
N LYS A 252 14.39 -0.77 -15.03
CA LYS A 252 15.68 -0.50 -14.40
C LYS A 252 15.63 0.76 -13.56
N GLU A 253 15.15 0.61 -12.33
CA GLU A 253 14.88 1.71 -11.41
C GLU A 253 16.13 2.17 -10.66
N ARG A 254 16.36 3.48 -10.58
CA ARG A 254 17.54 4.06 -9.90
C ARG A 254 17.66 3.67 -8.43
N GLY A 255 16.54 3.52 -7.74
CA GLY A 255 16.49 3.06 -6.35
C GLY A 255 16.82 1.59 -6.13
N LEU A 256 17.15 0.85 -7.19
CA LEU A 256 17.66 -0.52 -7.14
C LEU A 256 19.09 -0.65 -7.68
N GLU A 257 19.68 0.42 -8.22
CA GLU A 257 21.01 0.38 -8.81
C GLU A 257 22.09 0.89 -7.86
N ARG A 258 21.99 2.13 -7.43
CA ARG A 258 23.02 2.79 -6.62
C ARG A 258 22.41 3.76 -5.61
N PHE A 259 23.03 3.85 -4.43
CA PHE A 259 22.64 4.71 -3.33
C PHE A 259 23.79 5.59 -2.88
N GLN A 260 23.56 6.90 -2.77
CA GLN A 260 24.44 7.87 -2.12
C GLN A 260 23.87 8.18 -0.74
N HIS A 261 24.57 7.79 0.32
CA HIS A 261 24.04 7.91 1.68
C HIS A 261 24.13 9.37 2.17
N PRO A 262 23.00 10.05 2.45
CA PRO A 262 22.99 11.50 2.74
C PRO A 262 23.71 11.87 4.06
N GLN A 263 23.89 10.91 4.97
CA GLN A 263 24.58 11.11 6.24
C GLN A 263 26.06 10.66 6.21
N ASN A 264 26.55 10.13 5.07
CA ASN A 264 27.95 9.78 4.90
C ASN A 264 28.72 10.96 4.29
N ALA A 265 29.51 11.66 5.11
CA ALA A 265 30.22 12.86 4.68
C ALA A 265 31.18 12.60 3.51
N LEU A 266 31.85 11.45 3.48
CA LEU A 266 32.79 11.09 2.39
C LEU A 266 32.05 10.90 1.07
N GLU A 267 30.96 10.13 1.04
CA GLU A 267 30.13 9.94 -0.16
C GLU A 267 29.56 11.29 -0.66
N MET A 268 29.14 12.16 0.26
CA MET A 268 28.59 13.47 -0.10
C MET A 268 29.64 14.40 -0.68
N LEU A 269 30.85 14.44 -0.12
CA LEU A 269 31.95 15.30 -0.59
C LEU A 269 32.53 14.81 -1.92
N THR A 270 32.70 13.50 -2.07
CA THR A 270 33.29 12.91 -3.27
C THR A 270 32.26 12.61 -4.38
N ASN A 271 30.97 12.85 -4.10
CA ASN A 271 29.87 12.42 -4.95
C ASN A 271 29.89 10.90 -5.22
N GLY A 272 30.43 10.13 -4.29
CA GLY A 272 30.49 8.67 -4.33
C GLY A 272 29.11 8.03 -4.10
N SER A 273 28.98 6.77 -4.49
CA SER A 273 27.77 5.99 -4.24
C SER A 273 28.07 4.49 -4.21
N SER A 274 27.27 3.75 -3.44
CA SER A 274 27.41 2.30 -3.31
C SER A 274 26.42 1.57 -4.23
N PRO A 275 26.76 0.41 -4.81
CA PRO A 275 25.78 -0.43 -5.50
C PRO A 275 24.74 -0.97 -4.52
N LEU A 276 23.53 -1.20 -5.01
CA LEU A 276 22.39 -1.75 -4.23
C LEU A 276 22.01 -3.16 -4.67
N ASN A 277 22.54 -3.64 -5.78
CA ASN A 277 22.29 -4.99 -6.27
C ASN A 277 23.57 -5.64 -6.76
N THR A 278 23.55 -6.97 -6.78
CA THR A 278 24.61 -7.84 -7.36
C THR A 278 24.16 -8.48 -8.67
N ALA A 279 22.83 -8.57 -8.89
CA ALA A 279 22.22 -9.00 -10.15
C ALA A 279 20.85 -8.35 -10.34
N PHE A 280 20.48 -8.16 -11.62
CA PHE A 280 19.24 -7.52 -12.01
C PHE A 280 18.61 -8.28 -13.19
N PHE A 281 17.45 -8.89 -12.95
CA PHE A 281 16.67 -9.62 -13.95
C PHE A 281 15.42 -8.84 -14.32
N ARG A 282 15.00 -8.93 -15.59
CA ARG A 282 13.90 -8.14 -16.14
C ARG A 282 12.77 -9.02 -16.66
N PRO A 283 11.97 -9.63 -15.77
CA PRO A 283 10.88 -10.49 -16.21
C PRO A 283 9.83 -9.70 -16.99
N ALA A 284 9.12 -10.40 -17.86
CA ALA A 284 7.92 -9.87 -18.49
C ALA A 284 6.85 -9.61 -17.43
N LEU A 285 5.96 -8.62 -17.68
CA LEU A 285 4.83 -8.33 -16.78
C LEU A 285 3.95 -9.58 -16.65
N GLY A 286 3.71 -10.00 -15.40
CA GLY A 286 2.97 -11.23 -15.06
C GLY A 286 3.79 -12.52 -15.13
N GLY A 287 5.05 -12.47 -15.61
CA GLY A 287 5.94 -13.62 -15.75
C GLY A 287 6.66 -14.06 -14.48
N ASP A 288 6.42 -13.39 -13.36
CA ASP A 288 7.12 -13.66 -12.09
C ASP A 288 6.94 -15.09 -11.60
N MET A 289 5.74 -15.68 -11.75
CA MET A 289 5.48 -17.06 -11.36
C MET A 289 6.40 -18.03 -12.13
N ALA A 290 6.53 -17.85 -13.44
CA ALA A 290 7.39 -18.68 -14.29
C ALA A 290 8.87 -18.51 -13.94
N ALA A 291 9.30 -17.27 -13.63
CA ALA A 291 10.68 -17.01 -13.23
C ALA A 291 11.04 -17.71 -11.91
N ILE A 292 10.17 -17.61 -10.89
CA ILE A 292 10.39 -18.24 -9.58
C ILE A 292 10.31 -19.76 -9.69
N ARG A 293 9.33 -20.29 -10.43
CA ARG A 293 9.20 -21.72 -10.71
C ARG A 293 10.43 -22.27 -11.45
N GLY A 294 10.97 -21.50 -12.38
CA GLY A 294 12.22 -21.87 -13.07
C GLY A 294 13.39 -22.02 -12.12
N ILE A 295 13.51 -21.11 -11.13
CA ILE A 295 14.51 -21.26 -10.06
C ILE A 295 14.28 -22.56 -9.28
N ALA A 296 13.05 -22.84 -8.83
CA ALA A 296 12.73 -24.05 -8.09
C ALA A 296 12.98 -25.33 -8.92
N LYS A 297 12.69 -25.29 -10.22
CA LYS A 297 12.92 -26.42 -11.14
C LYS A 297 14.42 -26.72 -11.33
N PHE A 298 15.28 -25.70 -11.38
CA PHE A 298 16.73 -25.90 -11.36
C PHE A 298 17.21 -26.49 -10.03
N LEU A 299 16.67 -26.04 -8.89
CA LEU A 299 16.99 -26.64 -7.60
C LEU A 299 16.58 -28.11 -7.55
N LEU A 300 15.42 -28.48 -8.10
CA LEU A 300 14.99 -29.89 -8.21
C LEU A 300 15.94 -30.74 -9.09
N ALA A 301 16.36 -30.18 -10.24
CA ALA A 301 17.30 -30.87 -11.11
C ALA A 301 18.64 -31.16 -10.38
N TRP A 302 19.20 -30.17 -9.72
CA TRP A 302 20.43 -30.30 -8.94
C TRP A 302 20.27 -31.16 -7.68
N GLU A 303 19.09 -31.20 -7.07
CA GLU A 303 18.78 -32.13 -5.98
C GLU A 303 18.87 -33.59 -6.44
N ARG A 304 18.31 -33.90 -7.62
CA ARG A 304 18.37 -35.25 -8.21
C ARG A 304 19.77 -35.65 -8.61
N GLU A 305 20.54 -34.72 -9.15
CA GLU A 305 21.98 -34.92 -9.43
C GLU A 305 22.74 -35.24 -8.15
N ALA A 306 22.55 -34.45 -7.10
CA ALA A 306 23.17 -34.65 -5.79
C ALA A 306 22.82 -36.00 -5.18
N GLN A 307 21.56 -36.43 -5.25
CA GLN A 307 21.10 -37.74 -4.79
C GLN A 307 21.76 -38.88 -5.59
N ALA A 308 21.87 -38.74 -6.92
CA ALA A 308 22.49 -39.76 -7.78
C ALA A 308 24.00 -39.89 -7.54
N GLU A 309 24.68 -38.80 -7.22
CA GLU A 309 26.12 -38.73 -6.96
C GLU A 309 26.47 -38.98 -5.49
N GLY A 310 25.50 -39.00 -4.58
CA GLY A 310 25.75 -39.09 -3.12
C GLY A 310 26.42 -37.83 -2.56
N SER A 311 26.25 -36.68 -3.22
CA SER A 311 26.77 -35.38 -2.79
C SER A 311 25.82 -34.66 -1.83
N GLU A 312 26.21 -33.47 -1.33
CA GLU A 312 25.41 -32.68 -0.40
C GLU A 312 24.05 -32.28 -1.02
N PRO A 313 22.93 -32.56 -0.33
CA PRO A 313 21.58 -32.26 -0.86
C PRO A 313 21.38 -30.76 -1.02
N VAL A 314 20.57 -30.39 -2.03
CA VAL A 314 20.17 -29.01 -2.29
C VAL A 314 18.98 -28.60 -1.40
N PHE A 315 18.08 -29.54 -1.14
CA PHE A 315 16.91 -29.32 -0.29
C PHE A 315 17.24 -29.51 1.19
N ASP A 316 16.52 -28.78 2.07
CA ASP A 316 16.58 -29.02 3.52
C ASP A 316 15.58 -30.11 3.90
N HIS A 317 15.98 -31.38 3.72
CA HIS A 317 15.10 -32.53 3.98
C HIS A 317 14.62 -32.62 5.43
N ALA A 318 15.44 -32.18 6.39
CA ALA A 318 15.06 -32.20 7.81
C ALA A 318 13.92 -31.22 8.07
N PHE A 319 14.05 -30.00 7.59
CA PHE A 319 13.00 -28.99 7.69
C PHE A 319 11.73 -29.43 6.96
N ILE A 320 11.88 -29.98 5.74
CA ILE A 320 10.74 -30.42 4.93
C ILE A 320 9.96 -31.52 5.66
N ALA A 321 10.63 -32.54 6.16
CA ALA A 321 9.97 -33.66 6.85
C ALA A 321 9.23 -33.22 8.13
N GLU A 322 9.85 -32.35 8.93
CA GLU A 322 9.29 -31.90 10.19
C GLU A 322 8.17 -30.88 10.03
N HIS A 323 8.37 -29.87 9.14
CA HIS A 323 7.58 -28.65 9.14
C HIS A 323 6.64 -28.48 7.94
N THR A 324 6.71 -29.36 6.91
CA THR A 324 5.95 -29.10 5.67
C THR A 324 5.00 -30.23 5.28
N ASP A 325 4.04 -29.90 4.42
CA ASP A 325 3.11 -30.81 3.76
C ASP A 325 2.94 -30.42 2.29
N GLY A 326 2.55 -31.38 1.42
CA GLY A 326 2.25 -31.12 0.00
C GLY A 326 3.43 -31.11 -0.96
N LEU A 327 4.65 -31.49 -0.53
CA LEU A 327 5.84 -31.46 -1.37
C LEU A 327 5.68 -32.28 -2.67
N GLU A 328 5.17 -33.52 -2.60
CA GLU A 328 5.06 -34.42 -3.75
C GLU A 328 4.23 -33.81 -4.89
N ALA A 329 3.09 -33.21 -4.55
CA ALA A 329 2.25 -32.53 -5.52
C ALA A 329 2.98 -31.34 -6.18
N TYR A 330 3.74 -30.58 -5.40
CA TYR A 330 4.53 -29.47 -5.92
C TYR A 330 5.64 -29.95 -6.85
N LEU A 331 6.39 -31.00 -6.50
CA LEU A 331 7.43 -31.57 -7.36
C LEU A 331 6.85 -32.11 -8.67
N ALA A 332 5.69 -32.77 -8.63
CA ALA A 332 5.00 -33.22 -9.83
C ALA A 332 4.61 -32.05 -10.76
N GLU A 333 4.19 -30.92 -10.21
CA GLU A 333 3.91 -29.69 -10.99
C GLU A 333 5.18 -29.08 -11.59
N LEU A 334 6.31 -29.08 -10.85
CA LEU A 334 7.61 -28.68 -11.40
C LEU A 334 8.04 -29.55 -12.58
N ASP A 335 7.87 -30.88 -12.48
CA ASP A 335 8.19 -31.82 -13.55
C ASP A 335 7.30 -31.60 -14.78
N ALA A 336 6.01 -31.42 -14.58
CA ALA A 336 5.05 -31.22 -15.65
C ALA A 336 5.22 -29.91 -16.41
N THR A 337 5.93 -28.91 -15.83
CA THR A 337 6.12 -27.60 -16.45
C THR A 337 7.28 -27.63 -17.46
N PRO A 338 7.07 -27.41 -18.77
CA PRO A 338 8.15 -27.39 -19.77
C PRO A 338 9.10 -26.19 -19.58
N TRP A 339 10.39 -26.36 -19.85
CA TRP A 339 11.39 -25.29 -19.78
C TRP A 339 11.08 -24.14 -20.75
N GLU A 340 10.64 -24.46 -21.95
CA GLU A 340 10.27 -23.48 -22.98
C GLU A 340 9.07 -22.62 -22.57
N HIS A 341 8.18 -23.19 -21.74
CA HIS A 341 7.06 -22.43 -21.19
C HIS A 341 7.53 -21.44 -20.13
N LEU A 342 8.48 -21.84 -19.27
CA LEU A 342 9.08 -20.97 -18.27
C LEU A 342 9.81 -19.80 -18.93
N GLU A 343 10.66 -20.07 -19.94
CA GLU A 343 11.41 -19.05 -20.67
C GLU A 343 10.46 -18.06 -21.37
N ARG A 344 9.50 -18.57 -22.15
CA ARG A 344 8.54 -17.74 -22.87
C ARG A 344 7.71 -16.85 -21.94
N GLN A 345 7.20 -17.41 -20.84
CA GLN A 345 6.29 -16.68 -19.96
C GLN A 345 7.03 -15.72 -19.02
N SER A 346 8.19 -16.12 -18.50
CA SER A 346 9.01 -15.23 -17.68
C SER A 346 9.61 -14.07 -18.47
N GLY A 347 9.82 -14.26 -19.79
CA GLY A 347 10.60 -13.33 -20.62
C GLY A 347 12.09 -13.30 -20.30
N LEU A 348 12.56 -14.25 -19.48
CA LEU A 348 13.96 -14.47 -19.15
C LEU A 348 14.48 -15.70 -19.89
N SER A 349 15.71 -15.66 -20.39
CA SER A 349 16.38 -16.83 -20.93
C SER A 349 16.62 -17.89 -19.84
N LEU A 350 16.70 -19.16 -20.23
CA LEU A 350 17.04 -20.23 -19.28
C LEU A 350 18.37 -19.95 -18.57
N ALA A 351 19.35 -19.36 -19.24
CA ALA A 351 20.61 -18.97 -18.64
C ALA A 351 20.46 -17.93 -17.52
N GLU A 352 19.56 -16.94 -17.68
CA GLU A 352 19.26 -15.97 -16.63
C GLU A 352 18.53 -16.60 -15.46
N ILE A 353 17.56 -17.49 -15.71
CA ILE A 353 16.86 -18.24 -14.66
C ILE A 353 17.86 -19.13 -13.89
N GLU A 354 18.75 -19.83 -14.62
CA GLU A 354 19.80 -20.65 -14.01
C GLU A 354 20.77 -19.82 -13.16
N GLN A 355 21.17 -18.64 -13.66
CA GLN A 355 22.01 -17.71 -12.90
C GLN A 355 21.34 -17.33 -11.57
N ALA A 356 20.06 -16.96 -11.60
CA ALA A 356 19.31 -16.64 -10.39
C ALA A 356 19.19 -17.85 -9.45
N ALA A 357 18.97 -19.05 -9.99
CA ALA A 357 18.92 -20.30 -9.22
C ALA A 357 20.26 -20.61 -8.56
N ARG A 358 21.38 -20.42 -9.26
CA ARG A 358 22.74 -20.57 -8.70
C ARG A 358 23.01 -19.59 -7.57
N MET A 359 22.56 -18.32 -7.71
CA MET A 359 22.67 -17.31 -6.65
C MET A 359 21.85 -17.73 -5.43
N TYR A 360 20.62 -18.22 -5.64
CA TYR A 360 19.76 -18.72 -4.58
C TYR A 360 20.36 -19.95 -3.86
N ARG A 361 20.88 -20.92 -4.63
CA ARG A 361 21.50 -22.14 -4.09
C ARG A 361 22.71 -21.85 -3.21
N ARG A 362 23.57 -20.87 -3.60
CA ARG A 362 24.80 -20.51 -2.88
C ARG A 362 24.55 -19.88 -1.52
N ALA A 363 23.39 -19.25 -1.35
CA ALA A 363 23.01 -18.60 -0.11
C ALA A 363 22.36 -19.61 0.85
N ASN A 364 22.78 -19.62 2.10
CA ASN A 364 22.16 -20.45 3.12
C ASN A 364 20.94 -19.75 3.74
N ARG A 365 20.98 -18.43 3.86
CA ARG A 365 19.94 -17.62 4.49
C ARG A 365 19.41 -16.60 3.48
N VAL A 366 18.18 -16.78 3.04
CA VAL A 366 17.58 -15.97 1.99
C VAL A 366 16.34 -15.25 2.50
N ILE A 367 16.32 -13.93 2.36
CA ILE A 367 15.10 -13.11 2.50
C ILE A 367 14.52 -12.85 1.11
N VAL A 368 13.22 -13.07 0.94
CA VAL A 368 12.50 -12.66 -0.27
C VAL A 368 11.57 -11.51 0.06
N CYS A 369 11.82 -10.35 -0.55
CA CYS A 369 11.01 -9.13 -0.42
C CYS A 369 10.13 -8.95 -1.65
N TRP A 370 8.88 -8.52 -1.47
CA TRP A 370 8.03 -8.12 -2.60
C TRP A 370 7.08 -6.97 -2.24
N ALA A 371 6.59 -6.29 -3.27
CA ALA A 371 5.59 -5.25 -3.14
C ALA A 371 4.50 -5.37 -4.22
N MET A 372 3.86 -4.27 -4.57
CA MET A 372 2.68 -4.25 -5.46
C MET A 372 2.95 -4.74 -6.88
N GLY A 373 4.20 -4.78 -7.33
CA GLY A 373 4.56 -5.44 -8.59
C GLY A 373 4.21 -6.93 -8.62
N ILE A 374 4.07 -7.57 -7.44
CA ILE A 374 3.64 -8.97 -7.29
C ILE A 374 2.15 -9.08 -6.94
N THR A 375 1.63 -8.16 -6.11
CA THR A 375 0.29 -8.32 -5.53
C THR A 375 -0.86 -7.88 -6.44
N GLN A 376 -0.60 -7.04 -7.46
CA GLN A 376 -1.63 -6.46 -8.33
C GLN A 376 -1.69 -7.14 -9.71
N HIS A 377 -1.68 -8.47 -9.71
CA HIS A 377 -1.83 -9.34 -10.89
C HIS A 377 -2.97 -10.34 -10.70
N HIS A 378 -3.49 -10.88 -11.80
CA HIS A 378 -4.57 -11.87 -11.77
C HIS A 378 -4.19 -13.12 -10.97
N HIS A 379 -2.95 -13.59 -11.10
CA HIS A 379 -2.42 -14.78 -10.41
C HIS A 379 -1.59 -14.44 -9.16
N SER A 380 -1.76 -13.28 -8.57
CA SER A 380 -0.93 -12.77 -7.47
C SER A 380 -0.83 -13.70 -6.25
N VAL A 381 -1.91 -14.36 -5.87
CA VAL A 381 -1.90 -15.36 -4.77
C VAL A 381 -0.99 -16.53 -5.12
N ALA A 382 -1.11 -17.09 -6.33
CA ALA A 382 -0.28 -18.20 -6.80
C ALA A 382 1.19 -17.79 -6.92
N ILE A 383 1.52 -16.59 -7.38
CA ILE A 383 2.88 -16.06 -7.44
C ILE A 383 3.51 -16.05 -6.04
N ILE A 384 2.79 -15.55 -5.04
CA ILE A 384 3.29 -15.49 -3.66
C ILE A 384 3.44 -16.90 -3.06
N GLN A 385 2.53 -17.80 -3.36
CA GLN A 385 2.67 -19.20 -2.96
C GLN A 385 3.88 -19.89 -3.60
N GLU A 386 4.24 -19.53 -4.84
CA GLU A 386 5.46 -20.00 -5.49
C GLU A 386 6.72 -19.46 -4.78
N ILE A 387 6.69 -18.19 -4.30
CA ILE A 387 7.76 -17.62 -3.45
C ILE A 387 7.87 -18.43 -2.15
N VAL A 388 6.75 -18.76 -1.52
CA VAL A 388 6.75 -19.57 -0.28
C VAL A 388 7.33 -20.96 -0.55
N ASN A 389 6.88 -21.64 -1.62
CA ASN A 389 7.38 -22.95 -2.01
C ASN A 389 8.91 -22.95 -2.16
N LEU A 390 9.45 -21.94 -2.86
CA LEU A 390 10.91 -21.78 -3.03
C LEU A 390 11.63 -21.65 -1.67
N GLN A 391 11.07 -20.90 -0.72
CA GLN A 391 11.65 -20.74 0.62
C GLN A 391 11.55 -22.02 1.45
N LEU A 392 10.47 -22.78 1.31
CA LEU A 392 10.26 -24.06 2.01
C LEU A 392 11.26 -25.15 1.55
N LEU A 393 11.60 -25.21 0.25
CA LEU A 393 12.59 -26.18 -0.25
C LEU A 393 13.95 -26.11 0.48
N ARG A 394 14.33 -24.92 0.95
CA ARG A 394 15.62 -24.65 1.59
C ARG A 394 15.50 -24.33 3.09
N GLY A 395 14.36 -24.56 3.71
CA GLY A 395 14.13 -24.27 5.13
C GLY A 395 14.34 -22.79 5.49
N ASN A 396 14.12 -21.86 4.55
CA ASN A 396 14.34 -20.43 4.73
C ASN A 396 13.20 -19.72 5.49
N LEU A 397 12.68 -20.36 6.53
CA LEU A 397 11.68 -19.80 7.43
C LEU A 397 12.01 -20.11 8.90
N GLY A 398 11.80 -19.13 9.77
CA GLY A 398 11.98 -19.29 11.20
C GLY A 398 13.43 -19.51 11.64
N ARG A 399 14.36 -18.87 10.96
CA ARG A 399 15.77 -18.76 11.33
C ARG A 399 16.34 -17.37 11.00
N PRO A 400 17.31 -16.86 11.78
CA PRO A 400 17.87 -15.54 11.55
C PRO A 400 18.41 -15.36 10.12
N GLY A 401 18.09 -14.24 9.50
CA GLY A 401 18.54 -13.88 8.17
C GLY A 401 17.78 -14.56 7.02
N ALA A 402 16.66 -15.24 7.29
CA ALA A 402 15.89 -15.92 6.26
C ALA A 402 14.40 -15.74 6.47
N GLY A 403 13.63 -15.57 5.40
CA GLY A 403 12.18 -15.50 5.47
C GLY A 403 11.49 -14.71 4.38
N LEU A 404 10.25 -14.38 4.63
CA LEU A 404 9.28 -13.73 3.75
C LEU A 404 9.06 -12.30 4.20
N CYS A 405 9.20 -11.33 3.30
CA CYS A 405 9.07 -9.91 3.58
C CYS A 405 8.12 -9.20 2.60
N PRO A 406 6.80 -9.28 2.79
CA PRO A 406 5.86 -8.41 2.10
C PRO A 406 6.05 -6.97 2.59
N VAL A 407 6.64 -6.10 1.77
CA VAL A 407 6.95 -4.73 2.16
C VAL A 407 5.70 -3.86 2.05
N ARG A 408 5.06 -3.58 3.18
CA ARG A 408 3.80 -2.86 3.27
C ARG A 408 3.96 -1.38 2.90
N GLY A 409 2.96 -0.84 2.19
CA GLY A 409 3.00 0.54 1.68
C GLY A 409 2.71 1.60 2.75
N HIS A 410 1.55 1.58 3.37
CA HIS A 410 1.11 2.58 4.34
C HIS A 410 1.58 2.28 5.75
N SER A 411 1.79 3.35 6.54
CA SER A 411 2.45 3.31 7.87
C SER A 411 1.77 2.40 8.91
N ASN A 412 0.48 2.08 8.77
CA ASN A 412 -0.24 1.17 9.67
C ASN A 412 -1.18 0.18 8.97
N VAL A 413 -1.02 -0.04 7.67
CA VAL A 413 -1.90 -0.96 6.93
C VAL A 413 -1.89 -2.39 7.48
N GLN A 414 -0.81 -2.81 8.13
CA GLN A 414 -0.75 -4.10 8.83
C GLN A 414 -1.48 -4.05 10.16
N GLY A 415 -1.32 -2.96 10.92
CA GLY A 415 -2.01 -2.73 12.19
C GLY A 415 -3.52 -2.63 12.03
N ASP A 416 -4.02 -1.97 10.98
CA ASP A 416 -5.46 -1.92 10.70
C ASP A 416 -6.06 -3.33 10.63
N ARG A 417 -5.42 -4.25 9.89
CA ARG A 417 -5.84 -5.66 9.79
C ARG A 417 -5.70 -6.40 11.12
N THR A 418 -4.64 -6.13 11.86
CA THR A 418 -4.44 -6.70 13.21
C THR A 418 -5.54 -6.25 14.16
N MET A 419 -5.97 -5.00 14.07
CA MET A 419 -7.05 -4.44 14.90
C MET A 419 -8.45 -4.89 14.48
N GLY A 420 -8.58 -5.65 13.39
CA GLY A 420 -9.85 -6.25 12.98
C GLY A 420 -10.57 -5.51 11.84
N ILE A 421 -9.93 -4.58 11.15
CA ILE A 421 -10.46 -4.04 9.88
C ILE A 421 -10.33 -5.16 8.83
N ASN A 422 -11.39 -5.92 8.69
CA ASN A 422 -11.45 -7.07 7.78
C ASN A 422 -12.91 -7.40 7.48
N GLU A 423 -13.25 -7.45 6.21
CA GLU A 423 -14.57 -7.82 5.70
C GLU A 423 -14.89 -9.33 5.87
N ARG A 424 -13.85 -10.12 6.16
CA ARG A 424 -13.95 -11.57 6.43
C ARG A 424 -13.26 -11.89 7.76
N PRO A 425 -13.84 -11.40 8.88
CA PRO A 425 -13.18 -11.50 10.19
C PRO A 425 -13.06 -12.95 10.64
N PRO A 426 -11.97 -13.32 11.35
CA PRO A 426 -11.85 -14.62 11.98
C PRO A 426 -12.91 -14.78 13.08
N ALA A 427 -13.52 -15.97 13.18
CA ALA A 427 -14.55 -16.26 14.18
C ALA A 427 -14.07 -15.97 15.62
N ALA A 428 -12.80 -16.26 15.92
CA ALA A 428 -12.21 -16.02 17.24
C ALA A 428 -12.26 -14.53 17.66
N LEU A 429 -12.09 -13.58 16.71
CA LEU A 429 -12.25 -12.17 17.01
C LEU A 429 -13.71 -11.83 17.36
N LEU A 430 -14.65 -12.33 16.54
CA LEU A 430 -16.08 -12.10 16.75
C LEU A 430 -16.54 -12.66 18.11
N ASP A 431 -16.09 -13.88 18.46
CA ASP A 431 -16.37 -14.52 19.76
C ASP A 431 -15.78 -13.72 20.92
N ALA A 432 -14.59 -13.14 20.74
CA ALA A 432 -13.96 -12.31 21.76
C ALA A 432 -14.73 -11.00 22.00
N LEU A 433 -15.20 -10.36 20.93
CA LEU A 433 -16.02 -9.15 21.02
C LEU A 433 -17.36 -9.43 21.70
N GLU A 434 -18.09 -10.48 21.31
CA GLU A 434 -19.34 -10.87 21.97
C GLU A 434 -19.15 -11.15 23.46
N ARG A 435 -18.14 -11.94 23.84
CA ARG A 435 -17.84 -12.21 25.24
C ARG A 435 -17.50 -10.96 26.04
N ARG A 436 -16.74 -10.03 25.41
CA ARG A 436 -16.25 -8.82 26.11
C ARG A 436 -17.32 -7.78 26.30
N PHE A 437 -18.20 -7.61 25.33
CA PHE A 437 -19.15 -6.49 25.30
C PHE A 437 -20.61 -6.91 25.44
N GLY A 438 -20.95 -8.18 25.24
CA GLY A 438 -22.31 -8.69 25.44
C GLY A 438 -23.31 -8.27 24.35
N PHE A 439 -22.86 -7.81 23.19
CA PHE A 439 -23.73 -7.56 22.01
C PHE A 439 -23.48 -8.58 20.91
N GLU A 440 -24.50 -8.86 20.10
CA GLU A 440 -24.40 -9.74 18.95
C GLU A 440 -23.59 -9.08 17.82
N VAL A 441 -22.62 -9.81 17.25
CA VAL A 441 -21.81 -9.34 16.12
C VAL A 441 -22.21 -10.02 14.82
N PRO A 442 -22.13 -9.35 13.65
CA PRO A 442 -22.43 -9.96 12.35
C PRO A 442 -21.44 -11.08 12.03
N ARG A 443 -21.97 -12.26 11.62
CA ARG A 443 -21.16 -13.44 11.27
C ARG A 443 -20.98 -13.66 9.78
N HIS A 444 -21.73 -12.95 8.94
CA HIS A 444 -21.57 -12.99 7.49
C HIS A 444 -20.39 -12.13 7.02
N ASN A 445 -19.85 -12.45 5.83
CA ASN A 445 -18.82 -11.65 5.21
C ASN A 445 -19.40 -10.31 4.73
N GLY A 446 -18.63 -9.26 4.89
CA GLY A 446 -18.91 -7.95 4.33
C GLY A 446 -18.27 -7.73 2.96
N HIS A 447 -18.30 -6.48 2.48
CA HIS A 447 -17.74 -6.07 1.20
C HIS A 447 -16.28 -5.65 1.30
N ASN A 448 -15.46 -6.11 0.35
CA ASN A 448 -14.17 -5.50 0.04
C ASN A 448 -14.34 -4.24 -0.83
N ALA A 449 -13.24 -3.56 -1.18
CA ALA A 449 -13.29 -2.29 -1.92
C ALA A 449 -14.00 -2.39 -3.29
N VAL A 450 -13.82 -3.47 -4.04
CA VAL A 450 -14.46 -3.70 -5.35
C VAL A 450 -15.94 -4.03 -5.17
N GLU A 451 -16.27 -4.89 -4.22
CA GLU A 451 -17.64 -5.27 -3.87
C GLU A 451 -18.43 -4.07 -3.34
N ALA A 452 -17.81 -3.21 -2.53
CA ALA A 452 -18.42 -1.97 -2.05
C ALA A 452 -18.80 -1.00 -3.20
N ILE A 453 -17.88 -0.81 -4.17
CA ILE A 453 -18.17 0.02 -5.35
C ILE A 453 -19.34 -0.58 -6.15
N ALA A 454 -19.34 -1.89 -6.38
CA ALA A 454 -20.42 -2.58 -7.08
C ALA A 454 -21.76 -2.47 -6.33
N ALA A 455 -21.76 -2.60 -5.00
CA ALA A 455 -22.95 -2.47 -4.17
C ALA A 455 -23.53 -1.04 -4.21
N MET A 456 -22.68 0.00 -4.14
CA MET A 456 -23.10 1.40 -4.28
C MET A 456 -23.69 1.65 -5.68
N LEU A 457 -23.04 1.20 -6.77
CA LEU A 457 -23.57 1.31 -8.14
C LEU A 457 -24.92 0.63 -8.32
N ALA A 458 -25.12 -0.49 -7.65
CA ALA A 458 -26.39 -1.23 -7.68
C ALA A 458 -27.47 -0.62 -6.75
N GLY A 459 -27.19 0.47 -6.03
CA GLY A 459 -28.08 1.09 -5.05
C GLY A 459 -28.33 0.23 -3.80
N LYS A 460 -27.52 -0.81 -3.58
CA LYS A 460 -27.59 -1.69 -2.41
C LYS A 460 -26.95 -1.01 -1.20
N SER A 461 -25.84 -0.28 -1.38
CA SER A 461 -25.22 0.54 -0.35
C SER A 461 -25.59 1.99 -0.57
N LYS A 462 -26.03 2.66 0.50
CA LYS A 462 -26.59 4.02 0.49
C LYS A 462 -25.74 5.02 1.28
N VAL A 463 -24.91 4.56 2.20
CA VAL A 463 -24.05 5.38 3.04
C VAL A 463 -22.60 4.94 2.89
N PHE A 464 -21.70 5.91 2.67
CA PHE A 464 -20.27 5.68 2.64
C PHE A 464 -19.57 6.53 3.70
N ILE A 465 -18.80 5.91 4.59
CA ILE A 465 -17.98 6.60 5.60
C ILE A 465 -16.51 6.20 5.40
N GLY A 466 -15.66 7.18 5.05
CA GLY A 466 -14.23 6.96 4.84
C GLY A 466 -13.39 7.51 6.00
N LEU A 467 -12.66 6.62 6.67
CA LEU A 467 -11.64 6.96 7.66
C LEU A 467 -10.29 7.14 6.96
N GLY A 468 -9.98 8.39 6.60
CA GLY A 468 -8.79 8.77 5.85
C GLY A 468 -8.82 8.38 4.36
N GLY A 469 -7.70 8.61 3.69
CA GLY A 469 -7.50 8.23 2.29
C GLY A 469 -8.13 9.17 1.26
N ASN A 470 -8.11 8.70 0.02
CA ASN A 470 -8.73 9.34 -1.13
C ASN A 470 -9.37 8.24 -2.01
N PHE A 471 -10.46 7.67 -1.52
CA PHE A 471 -11.12 6.50 -2.11
C PHE A 471 -11.46 6.70 -3.59
N ALA A 472 -12.01 7.88 -3.94
CA ALA A 472 -12.39 8.21 -5.31
C ALA A 472 -11.24 8.07 -6.33
N GLN A 473 -9.99 8.30 -5.90
CA GLN A 473 -8.80 8.19 -6.77
C GLN A 473 -7.95 6.96 -6.52
N ALA A 474 -8.10 6.33 -5.35
CA ALA A 474 -7.28 5.17 -5.01
C ALA A 474 -7.78 3.86 -5.66
N THR A 475 -9.05 3.81 -6.01
CA THR A 475 -9.75 2.62 -6.50
C THR A 475 -9.73 2.52 -8.03
N PRO A 476 -9.90 1.31 -8.59
CA PRO A 476 -9.93 1.12 -10.04
C PRO A 476 -11.18 1.75 -10.66
N ASP A 477 -11.21 1.84 -11.99
CA ASP A 477 -12.36 2.31 -12.78
C ASP A 477 -12.94 3.63 -12.23
N SER A 478 -12.07 4.65 -12.12
CA SER A 478 -12.40 5.90 -11.40
C SER A 478 -13.73 6.53 -11.81
N PRO A 479 -14.18 6.52 -13.09
CA PRO A 479 -15.51 7.03 -13.44
C PRO A 479 -16.64 6.27 -12.76
N ARG A 480 -16.55 4.94 -12.66
CA ARG A 480 -17.57 4.11 -11.98
C ARG A 480 -17.49 4.31 -10.47
N THR A 481 -16.31 4.43 -9.89
CA THR A 481 -16.15 4.76 -8.46
C THR A 481 -16.75 6.12 -8.12
N HIS A 482 -16.54 7.12 -8.97
CA HIS A 482 -17.16 8.44 -8.77
C HIS A 482 -18.68 8.34 -8.85
N ALA A 483 -19.24 7.61 -9.84
CA ALA A 483 -20.66 7.37 -9.95
C ALA A 483 -21.23 6.62 -8.72
N ALA A 484 -20.48 5.64 -8.19
CA ALA A 484 -20.84 4.89 -7.00
C ALA A 484 -20.97 5.81 -5.76
N LEU A 485 -19.96 6.63 -5.49
CA LEU A 485 -20.01 7.59 -4.38
C LEU A 485 -21.14 8.62 -4.55
N ALA A 486 -21.32 9.12 -5.78
CA ALA A 486 -22.37 10.12 -6.08
C ALA A 486 -23.78 9.54 -5.96
N SER A 487 -23.96 8.22 -6.04
CA SER A 487 -25.27 7.55 -5.87
C SER A 487 -25.68 7.38 -4.40
N CYS A 488 -24.75 7.57 -3.46
CA CYS A 488 -25.03 7.43 -2.02
C CYS A 488 -25.96 8.53 -1.51
N ASP A 489 -26.77 8.20 -0.51
CA ASP A 489 -27.57 9.19 0.22
C ASP A 489 -26.69 10.07 1.11
N LEU A 490 -25.60 9.50 1.64
CA LEU A 490 -24.60 10.20 2.45
C LEU A 490 -23.18 9.73 2.15
N THR A 491 -22.27 10.70 1.97
CA THR A 491 -20.82 10.45 1.98
C THR A 491 -20.16 11.22 3.12
N VAL A 492 -19.33 10.55 3.93
CA VAL A 492 -18.61 11.16 5.06
C VAL A 492 -17.13 10.89 4.88
N HIS A 493 -16.29 11.92 4.96
CA HIS A 493 -14.85 11.79 4.86
C HIS A 493 -14.17 12.38 6.10
N ILE A 494 -13.61 11.51 6.93
CA ILE A 494 -12.74 11.87 8.06
C ILE A 494 -11.33 12.02 7.50
N SER A 495 -10.78 13.23 7.43
CA SER A 495 -9.59 13.49 6.65
C SER A 495 -8.76 14.66 7.17
N THR A 496 -7.45 14.63 6.85
CA THR A 496 -6.51 15.70 7.21
C THR A 496 -6.44 16.81 6.17
N LYS A 497 -6.65 16.50 4.88
CA LYS A 497 -6.45 17.41 3.74
C LYS A 497 -7.53 17.20 2.69
N LEU A 498 -7.80 18.26 1.91
CA LEU A 498 -8.73 18.20 0.79
C LEU A 498 -8.20 17.29 -0.32
N ASN A 499 -9.07 16.43 -0.87
CA ASN A 499 -8.78 15.57 -2.00
C ASN A 499 -10.04 15.29 -2.83
N ARG A 500 -9.94 14.47 -3.87
CA ARG A 500 -11.02 14.19 -4.82
C ARG A 500 -12.25 13.55 -4.19
N SER A 501 -12.10 12.73 -3.16
CA SER A 501 -13.23 12.09 -2.48
C SER A 501 -14.22 13.10 -1.87
N HIS A 502 -13.71 14.22 -1.37
CA HIS A 502 -14.55 15.29 -0.82
C HIS A 502 -15.40 16.00 -1.88
N LEU A 503 -14.99 15.90 -3.14
CA LEU A 503 -15.64 16.55 -4.28
C LEU A 503 -16.59 15.62 -5.03
N THR A 504 -16.58 14.33 -4.68
CA THR A 504 -17.46 13.30 -5.22
C THR A 504 -18.57 13.06 -4.18
N THR A 505 -19.49 14.01 -4.09
CA THR A 505 -20.52 14.07 -3.04
C THR A 505 -21.70 13.14 -3.34
N GLY A 506 -22.19 12.45 -2.32
CA GLY A 506 -23.55 11.90 -2.31
C GLY A 506 -24.60 13.01 -2.27
N ARG A 507 -25.86 12.65 -1.99
CA ARG A 507 -26.96 13.63 -1.81
C ARG A 507 -26.67 14.58 -0.64
N ASP A 508 -26.24 14.00 0.50
CA ASP A 508 -25.60 14.71 1.62
C ASP A 508 -24.12 14.36 1.62
N ALA A 509 -23.28 15.32 2.03
CA ALA A 509 -21.85 15.04 2.18
C ALA A 509 -21.25 15.82 3.35
N LEU A 510 -20.36 15.15 4.10
CA LEU A 510 -19.66 15.72 5.25
C LEU A 510 -18.14 15.60 5.09
N ILE A 511 -17.44 16.68 5.47
CA ILE A 511 -16.02 16.70 5.71
C ILE A 511 -15.80 16.84 7.22
N LEU A 512 -15.14 15.85 7.82
CA LEU A 512 -14.82 15.83 9.25
C LEU A 512 -13.31 15.90 9.43
N PRO A 513 -12.75 17.07 9.81
CA PRO A 513 -11.31 17.27 9.87
C PRO A 513 -10.71 16.54 11.06
N CYS A 514 -9.67 15.73 10.80
CA CYS A 514 -8.96 15.01 11.86
C CYS A 514 -7.54 15.55 12.11
N LEU A 515 -7.03 15.26 13.32
CA LEU A 515 -5.63 15.45 13.67
C LEU A 515 -4.76 14.56 12.79
N GLY A 516 -3.58 15.07 12.43
CA GLY A 516 -2.54 14.27 11.81
C GLY A 516 -1.62 13.65 12.85
N ARG A 517 -0.70 12.81 12.41
CA ARG A 517 0.25 12.14 13.31
C ARG A 517 1.24 13.10 13.98
N THR A 518 1.47 14.25 13.35
CA THR A 518 2.31 15.33 13.89
C THR A 518 1.63 16.16 14.97
N ASP A 519 0.28 16.16 15.05
CA ASP A 519 -0.49 16.98 15.97
C ASP A 519 -0.57 16.36 17.37
N ILE A 520 -0.45 17.16 18.40
CA ILE A 520 -0.67 16.73 19.79
C ILE A 520 -2.18 16.49 19.98
N ASP A 521 -2.54 15.28 20.34
CA ASP A 521 -3.90 14.92 20.71
C ASP A 521 -4.12 15.13 22.21
N ARG A 522 -5.00 16.04 22.60
CA ARG A 522 -5.35 16.31 24.00
C ARG A 522 -6.78 15.91 24.27
N GLN A 523 -6.94 14.97 25.18
CA GLN A 523 -8.23 14.48 25.67
C GLN A 523 -8.43 14.86 27.14
N ALA A 524 -9.53 14.45 27.74
CA ALA A 524 -9.90 14.85 29.11
C ALA A 524 -8.83 14.50 30.17
N GLU A 525 -8.10 13.40 30.01
CA GLU A 525 -7.03 12.98 30.92
C GLU A 525 -5.62 13.35 30.41
N GLY A 526 -5.50 14.31 29.49
CA GLY A 526 -4.24 14.87 29.03
C GLY A 526 -3.83 14.45 27.61
N PRO A 527 -2.56 14.67 27.25
CA PRO A 527 -2.04 14.30 25.93
C PRO A 527 -2.06 12.79 25.74
N GLN A 528 -2.52 12.34 24.58
CA GLN A 528 -2.63 10.93 24.22
C GLN A 528 -1.54 10.53 23.22
N ALA A 529 -1.11 9.28 23.31
CA ALA A 529 -0.34 8.61 22.28
C ALA A 529 -1.24 7.66 21.50
N VAL A 530 -0.98 7.51 20.21
CA VAL A 530 -1.52 6.44 19.40
C VAL A 530 -0.45 5.41 19.09
N THR A 531 -0.83 4.24 18.57
CA THR A 531 0.12 3.18 18.22
C THR A 531 -0.04 2.75 16.77
N VAL A 532 1.02 2.16 16.21
CA VAL A 532 1.06 1.61 14.84
C VAL A 532 1.83 0.29 14.82
N GLU A 533 1.57 -0.54 13.81
CA GLU A 533 2.30 -1.78 13.52
C GLU A 533 3.05 -1.63 12.19
N ASP A 534 4.37 -1.83 12.21
CA ASP A 534 5.20 -1.80 11.02
C ASP A 534 5.19 -3.14 10.24
N SER A 535 5.93 -3.21 9.12
CA SER A 535 6.03 -4.41 8.28
C SER A 535 6.70 -5.61 8.97
N PHE A 536 7.39 -5.39 10.07
CA PHE A 536 8.11 -6.40 10.85
C PHE A 536 7.36 -6.81 12.13
N SER A 537 6.08 -6.45 12.24
CA SER A 537 5.23 -6.72 13.41
C SER A 537 5.75 -6.07 14.71
N MET A 538 6.47 -4.93 14.59
CA MET A 538 6.78 -4.10 15.73
C MET A 538 5.65 -3.11 16.00
N ILE A 539 5.27 -2.98 17.27
CA ILE A 539 4.25 -2.03 17.73
C ILE A 539 4.95 -0.82 18.35
N HIS A 540 4.74 0.35 17.77
CA HIS A 540 5.37 1.60 18.20
C HIS A 540 4.36 2.58 18.78
N ALA A 541 4.77 3.34 19.81
CA ALA A 541 4.01 4.49 20.31
C ALA A 541 4.36 5.75 19.53
N SER A 542 3.36 6.54 19.19
CA SER A 542 3.47 7.76 18.39
C SER A 542 2.87 8.95 19.15
N TYR A 543 3.71 9.95 19.48
CA TYR A 543 3.37 11.14 20.25
C TYR A 543 3.44 12.38 19.36
N GLY A 544 2.34 12.99 19.01
CA GLY A 544 2.33 14.25 18.26
C GLY A 544 3.16 15.34 18.94
N GLN A 545 3.76 16.20 18.15
CA GLN A 545 4.75 17.20 18.63
C GLN A 545 4.31 18.64 18.37
N LEU A 546 3.28 18.87 17.60
CA LEU A 546 2.83 20.19 17.15
C LEU A 546 1.43 20.49 17.65
N GLU A 547 1.18 21.73 18.06
CA GLU A 547 -0.18 22.15 18.36
C GLU A 547 -1.06 22.09 17.10
N PRO A 548 -2.28 21.56 17.20
CA PRO A 548 -3.21 21.50 16.09
C PRO A 548 -3.47 22.88 15.47
N LEU A 549 -3.69 22.91 14.15
CA LEU A 549 -3.88 24.15 13.42
C LEU A 549 -5.21 24.84 13.76
N SER A 550 -6.18 24.10 14.28
CA SER A 550 -7.48 24.57 14.74
C SER A 550 -7.95 23.73 15.93
N GLN A 551 -8.63 24.39 16.87
CA GLN A 551 -9.28 23.71 18.00
C GLN A 551 -10.57 22.96 17.58
N GLN A 552 -11.04 23.18 16.35
CA GLN A 552 -12.17 22.43 15.79
C GLN A 552 -11.76 21.08 15.19
N MET A 553 -10.46 20.79 15.06
CA MET A 553 -9.99 19.48 14.66
C MET A 553 -10.10 18.50 15.82
N ARG A 554 -10.50 17.26 15.54
CA ARG A 554 -10.59 16.18 16.53
C ARG A 554 -9.73 15.00 16.09
N SER A 555 -9.32 14.16 17.03
CA SER A 555 -8.64 12.92 16.69
C SER A 555 -9.58 11.92 16.01
N GLU A 556 -9.06 11.01 15.21
CA GLU A 556 -9.84 9.94 14.59
C GLU A 556 -10.62 9.13 15.64
N PRO A 557 -10.01 8.68 16.79
CA PRO A 557 -10.76 8.01 17.85
C PRO A 557 -11.94 8.83 18.39
N ALA A 558 -11.75 10.14 18.61
CA ALA A 558 -12.81 11.01 19.13
C ALA A 558 -13.96 11.21 18.12
N ILE A 559 -13.67 11.28 16.82
CA ILE A 559 -14.69 11.37 15.76
C ILE A 559 -15.49 10.06 15.69
N ILE A 560 -14.80 8.92 15.71
CA ILE A 560 -15.44 7.58 15.68
C ILE A 560 -16.37 7.42 16.90
N ALA A 561 -15.89 7.74 18.09
CA ALA A 561 -16.68 7.66 19.32
C ALA A 561 -17.91 8.59 19.28
N GLY A 562 -17.78 9.80 18.72
CA GLY A 562 -18.89 10.72 18.52
C GLY A 562 -19.97 10.17 17.59
N ILE A 563 -19.57 9.57 16.46
CA ILE A 563 -20.48 8.89 15.53
C ILE A 563 -21.14 7.69 16.21
N ALA A 564 -20.36 6.86 16.92
CA ALA A 564 -20.86 5.67 17.61
C ALA A 564 -21.91 6.02 18.68
N LYS A 565 -21.64 6.98 19.54
CA LYS A 565 -22.59 7.46 20.56
C LYS A 565 -23.89 7.96 19.92
N ALA A 566 -23.76 8.80 18.89
CA ALA A 566 -24.93 9.36 18.23
C ALA A 566 -25.74 8.26 17.52
N THR A 567 -25.11 7.24 16.96
CA THR A 567 -25.77 6.17 16.19
C THR A 567 -26.36 5.09 17.10
N LEU A 568 -25.60 4.59 18.07
CA LEU A 568 -25.96 3.41 18.88
C LEU A 568 -26.81 3.79 20.12
N GLY A 569 -26.77 5.06 20.54
CA GLY A 569 -27.51 5.50 21.72
C GLY A 569 -27.03 4.83 23.01
N ASN A 570 -27.95 4.22 23.76
CA ASN A 570 -27.60 3.50 25.01
C ASN A 570 -26.98 2.13 24.68
N HIS A 571 -25.65 2.08 24.62
CA HIS A 571 -24.86 0.91 24.27
C HIS A 571 -23.86 0.57 25.38
N PRO A 572 -23.51 -0.72 25.63
CA PRO A 572 -22.64 -1.13 26.74
C PRO A 572 -21.20 -0.59 26.65
N VAL A 573 -20.75 -0.11 25.49
CA VAL A 573 -19.42 0.50 25.33
C VAL A 573 -19.45 1.95 25.84
N ASP A 574 -18.62 2.26 26.83
CA ASP A 574 -18.43 3.63 27.34
C ASP A 574 -17.42 4.38 26.45
N TRP A 575 -17.94 4.94 25.36
CA TRP A 575 -17.15 5.68 24.38
C TRP A 575 -16.45 6.92 24.97
N ASP A 576 -17.06 7.58 25.98
CA ASP A 576 -16.45 8.76 26.61
C ASP A 576 -15.25 8.38 27.46
N ALA A 577 -15.35 7.31 28.24
CA ALA A 577 -14.23 6.81 29.00
C ALA A 577 -13.05 6.35 28.13
N LEU A 578 -13.35 5.73 26.98
CA LEU A 578 -12.31 5.29 26.01
C LEU A 578 -11.56 6.47 25.43
N ILE A 579 -12.26 7.56 25.10
CA ILE A 579 -11.63 8.76 24.53
C ILE A 579 -10.91 9.60 25.59
N ALA A 580 -11.38 9.60 26.82
CA ALA A 580 -10.70 10.33 27.89
C ALA A 580 -9.24 9.89 28.07
N ASN A 581 -8.97 8.59 27.88
CA ASN A 581 -7.63 8.00 27.97
C ASN A 581 -7.52 6.76 27.05
N TYR A 582 -6.64 6.82 26.06
CA TYR A 582 -6.44 5.74 25.08
C TYR A 582 -5.80 4.47 25.66
N GLU A 583 -5.27 4.53 26.87
CA GLU A 583 -4.83 3.31 27.58
C GLU A 583 -5.99 2.32 27.78
N ARG A 584 -7.21 2.82 27.97
CA ARG A 584 -8.43 1.99 28.06
C ARG A 584 -8.77 1.29 26.75
N ILE A 585 -8.52 1.96 25.62
CA ILE A 585 -8.67 1.32 24.28
C ILE A 585 -7.66 0.18 24.15
N ARG A 586 -6.39 0.40 24.54
CA ARG A 586 -5.36 -0.63 24.51
C ARG A 586 -5.62 -1.80 25.46
N GLU A 587 -6.28 -1.57 26.60
CA GLU A 587 -6.77 -2.63 27.46
C GLU A 587 -7.83 -3.49 26.76
N LEU A 588 -8.79 -2.87 26.06
CA LEU A 588 -9.77 -3.61 25.26
C LEU A 588 -9.13 -4.40 24.13
N ILE A 589 -8.11 -3.84 23.45
CA ILE A 589 -7.32 -4.55 22.46
C ILE A 589 -6.64 -5.78 23.09
N ALA A 590 -6.04 -5.62 24.27
CA ALA A 590 -5.41 -6.73 25.00
C ALA A 590 -6.40 -7.84 25.40
N ASP A 591 -7.65 -7.47 25.72
CA ASP A 591 -8.71 -8.41 26.08
C ASP A 591 -9.26 -9.20 24.87
N THR A 592 -9.19 -8.65 23.67
CA THR A 592 -9.91 -9.18 22.49
C THR A 592 -9.01 -9.65 21.35
N ILE A 593 -7.76 -9.15 21.28
CA ILE A 593 -6.82 -9.47 20.21
C ILE A 593 -5.61 -10.22 20.79
N PRO A 594 -5.32 -11.44 20.31
CA PRO A 594 -4.16 -12.20 20.79
C PRO A 594 -2.83 -11.48 20.59
N GLY A 595 -1.89 -11.66 21.53
CA GLY A 595 -0.54 -11.10 21.46
C GLY A 595 -0.37 -9.73 22.13
N PHE A 596 -1.45 -9.06 22.55
CA PHE A 596 -1.44 -7.73 23.16
C PHE A 596 -1.50 -7.72 24.70
N ALA A 597 -1.29 -8.84 25.36
CA ALA A 597 -1.20 -8.85 26.82
C ALA A 597 -0.20 -7.78 27.31
N ASP A 598 -0.56 -7.07 28.40
CA ASP A 598 0.26 -5.97 28.96
C ASP A 598 0.57 -4.83 27.97
N PHE A 599 -0.31 -4.55 27.03
CA PHE A 599 -0.08 -3.61 25.93
C PHE A 599 0.49 -2.27 26.41
N ASN A 600 -0.18 -1.61 27.36
CA ASN A 600 0.23 -0.29 27.87
C ASN A 600 1.64 -0.30 28.49
N ARG A 601 2.04 -1.38 29.14
CA ARG A 601 3.38 -1.53 29.71
C ARG A 601 4.43 -1.76 28.60
N ARG A 602 4.15 -2.68 27.67
CA ARG A 602 5.07 -3.09 26.63
C ARG A 602 5.37 -1.96 25.62
N VAL A 603 4.37 -1.19 25.24
CA VAL A 603 4.55 -0.11 24.24
C VAL A 603 5.34 1.10 24.77
N ARG A 604 5.52 1.21 26.08
CA ARG A 604 6.36 2.26 26.71
C ARG A 604 7.86 1.97 26.63
N HIS A 605 8.26 0.75 26.25
CA HIS A 605 9.68 0.45 26.02
C HIS A 605 10.21 1.22 24.81
N PRO A 606 11.44 1.73 24.85
CA PRO A 606 12.10 2.31 23.70
C PRO A 606 12.06 1.36 22.49
N GLY A 607 11.62 1.87 21.31
CA GLY A 607 11.40 1.04 20.13
C GLY A 607 10.13 0.21 20.13
N GLY A 608 9.30 0.26 21.19
CA GLY A 608 8.05 -0.50 21.28
C GLY A 608 8.24 -1.98 21.60
N PHE A 609 7.47 -2.87 20.98
CA PHE A 609 7.60 -4.30 21.20
C PHE A 609 7.26 -5.13 19.96
N TYR A 610 7.89 -6.27 19.84
CA TYR A 610 7.57 -7.26 18.82
C TYR A 610 6.29 -8.02 19.20
N LEU A 611 5.32 -8.02 18.28
CA LEU A 611 4.03 -8.72 18.49
C LEU A 611 4.16 -10.24 18.41
N GLY A 612 5.22 -10.72 17.75
CA GLY A 612 5.40 -12.13 17.43
C GLY A 612 4.91 -12.46 16.02
N ASN A 613 5.44 -13.56 15.48
CA ASN A 613 5.01 -14.10 14.19
C ASN A 613 5.09 -15.64 14.25
N SER A 614 3.96 -16.30 14.13
CA SER A 614 3.89 -17.77 14.27
C SER A 614 4.75 -18.50 13.22
N ALA A 615 4.79 -18.01 11.96
CA ALA A 615 5.63 -18.60 10.93
C ALA A 615 7.14 -18.36 11.16
N GLY A 616 7.50 -17.18 11.70
CA GLY A 616 8.86 -16.88 12.15
C GLY A 616 9.32 -17.74 13.32
N GLU A 617 8.37 -18.26 14.10
CA GLU A 617 8.60 -19.17 15.23
C GLU A 617 8.39 -20.66 14.85
N ARG A 618 8.21 -20.97 13.56
CA ARG A 618 7.91 -22.31 13.04
C ARG A 618 6.65 -22.94 13.66
N ARG A 619 5.70 -22.12 14.04
CA ARG A 619 4.36 -22.53 14.48
C ARG A 619 3.36 -22.23 13.35
N TRP A 620 2.80 -23.28 12.78
CA TRP A 620 1.98 -23.18 11.57
C TRP A 620 0.50 -23.22 11.93
N ASN A 621 -0.18 -22.07 11.80
CA ASN A 621 -1.62 -21.97 12.05
C ASN A 621 -2.44 -22.34 10.81
N THR A 622 -2.07 -23.43 10.13
CA THR A 622 -2.76 -24.03 9.00
C THR A 622 -3.62 -25.21 9.46
N ALA A 623 -4.49 -25.71 8.61
CA ALA A 623 -5.34 -26.86 8.92
C ALA A 623 -4.52 -28.14 9.17
N SER A 624 -3.38 -28.32 8.49
CA SER A 624 -2.47 -29.45 8.69
C SER A 624 -1.55 -29.31 9.92
N GLY A 625 -1.47 -28.10 10.51
CA GLY A 625 -0.46 -27.79 11.52
C GLY A 625 0.97 -27.71 10.97
N LYS A 626 1.13 -27.69 9.64
CA LYS A 626 2.42 -27.58 8.90
C LYS A 626 2.36 -26.47 7.87
N ALA A 627 3.51 -25.99 7.42
CA ALA A 627 3.60 -25.12 6.24
C ALA A 627 3.25 -25.91 4.98
N ASN A 628 2.48 -25.33 4.08
CA ASN A 628 1.96 -26.04 2.92
C ASN A 628 2.73 -25.63 1.65
N PHE A 629 3.32 -26.60 0.96
CA PHE A 629 3.59 -26.47 -0.46
C PHE A 629 2.26 -26.42 -1.23
N VAL A 630 2.12 -25.45 -2.11
CA VAL A 630 0.89 -25.31 -2.91
C VAL A 630 1.23 -25.47 -4.38
N ALA A 631 0.74 -26.55 -4.97
CA ALA A 631 0.89 -26.82 -6.40
C ALA A 631 -0.14 -26.02 -7.20
N ASN A 632 0.24 -24.85 -7.71
CA ASN A 632 -0.60 -24.06 -8.62
C ASN A 632 -0.20 -24.35 -10.08
N PRO A 633 -1.15 -24.64 -11.01
CA PRO A 633 -0.81 -24.77 -12.40
C PRO A 633 -0.30 -23.45 -12.98
N LEU A 634 0.76 -23.51 -13.79
CA LEU A 634 1.26 -22.33 -14.49
C LEU A 634 0.23 -21.92 -15.57
N PRO A 635 -0.22 -20.65 -15.61
CA PRO A 635 -1.17 -20.21 -16.63
C PRO A 635 -0.64 -20.46 -18.03
N ARG A 636 -1.50 -20.94 -18.94
CA ARG A 636 -1.12 -21.11 -20.36
C ARG A 636 -0.92 -19.77 -21.05
N ASP A 637 -1.72 -18.79 -20.65
CA ASP A 637 -1.74 -17.43 -21.18
C ASP A 637 -1.93 -16.45 -20.01
N LEU A 638 -1.22 -15.33 -20.07
CA LEU A 638 -1.31 -14.27 -19.07
C LEU A 638 -2.44 -13.27 -19.35
N LEU A 639 -2.90 -13.18 -20.61
CA LEU A 639 -4.01 -12.30 -20.95
C LEU A 639 -5.32 -12.82 -20.34
N PRO A 640 -6.10 -12.00 -19.64
CA PRO A 640 -7.41 -12.38 -19.16
C PRO A 640 -8.36 -12.80 -20.29
N ALA A 641 -9.28 -13.73 -20.02
CA ALA A 641 -10.26 -14.18 -20.99
C ALA A 641 -11.05 -13.00 -21.58
N GLN A 642 -11.44 -12.04 -20.76
CA GLN A 642 -12.17 -10.83 -21.17
C GLN A 642 -11.40 -9.97 -22.18
N VAL A 643 -10.06 -9.98 -22.14
CA VAL A 643 -9.24 -9.32 -23.16
C VAL A 643 -9.23 -10.12 -24.45
N ARG A 644 -9.04 -11.45 -24.39
CA ARG A 644 -9.09 -12.32 -25.57
C ARG A 644 -10.45 -12.28 -26.24
N ASP A 645 -11.53 -12.31 -25.44
CA ASP A 645 -12.91 -12.28 -25.91
C ASP A 645 -13.30 -10.93 -26.55
N SER A 646 -12.52 -9.87 -26.30
CA SER A 646 -12.69 -8.58 -27.00
C SER A 646 -12.38 -8.68 -28.49
N GLY A 647 -11.65 -9.72 -28.93
CA GLY A 647 -11.20 -9.91 -30.30
C GLY A 647 -10.15 -8.88 -30.76
N LEU A 648 -9.59 -8.10 -29.83
CA LEU A 648 -8.61 -7.07 -30.12
C LEU A 648 -7.25 -7.46 -29.54
N GLU A 649 -6.20 -7.27 -30.33
CA GLU A 649 -4.82 -7.45 -29.86
C GLU A 649 -4.34 -6.18 -29.13
N PRO A 650 -3.72 -6.29 -27.93
CA PRO A 650 -3.13 -5.14 -27.26
C PRO A 650 -1.86 -4.65 -28.00
N ASP A 651 -1.70 -3.34 -28.09
CA ASP A 651 -0.43 -2.77 -28.53
C ASP A 651 0.67 -2.97 -27.50
N LEU A 652 0.33 -2.82 -26.23
CA LEU A 652 1.22 -2.93 -25.07
C LEU A 652 0.47 -3.45 -23.84
N ILE A 653 1.22 -4.08 -22.93
CA ILE A 653 0.76 -4.37 -21.57
C ILE A 653 1.28 -3.25 -20.65
N LEU A 654 0.35 -2.56 -20.01
CA LEU A 654 0.61 -1.41 -19.16
C LEU A 654 0.66 -1.80 -17.68
N GLN A 655 1.66 -1.32 -16.97
CA GLN A 655 1.70 -1.32 -15.51
C GLN A 655 1.58 0.11 -14.95
N THR A 656 0.87 0.26 -13.84
CA THR A 656 0.84 1.54 -13.12
C THR A 656 2.10 1.73 -12.29
N LEU A 657 2.56 2.98 -12.15
CA LEU A 657 3.72 3.36 -11.33
C LEU A 657 3.35 4.45 -10.33
N ARG A 658 4.03 4.50 -9.21
CA ARG A 658 4.08 5.71 -8.38
C ARG A 658 5.26 6.57 -8.79
N SER A 659 5.08 7.89 -8.83
CA SER A 659 6.19 8.82 -8.97
C SER A 659 7.05 8.83 -7.70
N HIS A 660 8.28 9.33 -7.82
CA HIS A 660 9.14 9.51 -6.65
C HIS A 660 8.44 10.38 -5.60
N ASP A 661 8.63 10.04 -4.33
CA ASP A 661 8.07 10.68 -3.14
C ASP A 661 6.53 10.76 -3.06
N GLN A 662 5.80 9.98 -3.85
CA GLN A 662 4.37 9.85 -3.79
C GLN A 662 3.95 8.79 -2.75
N TYR A 663 2.99 9.13 -1.88
CA TYR A 663 2.33 8.19 -0.99
C TYR A 663 0.89 7.96 -1.42
N ASN A 664 0.69 6.91 -2.21
CA ASN A 664 -0.60 6.55 -2.77
C ASN A 664 -1.27 7.75 -3.48
N THR A 665 -2.49 8.12 -3.09
CA THR A 665 -3.27 9.22 -3.66
C THR A 665 -3.42 10.41 -2.71
N THR A 666 -2.59 10.50 -1.67
CA THR A 666 -2.70 11.52 -0.61
C THR A 666 -1.48 12.40 -0.45
N ILE A 667 -0.38 12.12 -1.11
CA ILE A 667 0.81 12.98 -1.17
C ILE A 667 1.36 12.89 -2.58
N TYR A 668 1.23 13.98 -3.33
CA TYR A 668 1.65 14.04 -4.72
C TYR A 668 2.94 14.85 -4.91
N GLY A 669 3.64 14.58 -6.02
CA GLY A 669 4.73 15.38 -6.52
C GLY A 669 4.60 15.61 -8.02
N LEU A 670 5.18 16.73 -8.49
CA LEU A 670 5.32 17.04 -9.91
C LEU A 670 6.78 16.97 -10.35
N ASP A 671 7.63 16.30 -9.59
CA ASP A 671 9.05 16.12 -9.87
C ASP A 671 9.47 14.67 -9.56
N ASP A 672 9.22 13.77 -10.52
CA ASP A 672 9.78 12.42 -10.46
C ASP A 672 11.24 12.45 -10.87
N ARG A 673 12.10 12.82 -9.92
CA ARG A 673 13.53 12.96 -10.14
C ARG A 673 14.15 11.72 -10.75
N TYR A 674 13.78 10.52 -10.27
CA TYR A 674 14.42 9.27 -10.69
C TYR A 674 14.08 8.84 -12.12
N ARG A 675 12.89 9.20 -12.61
CA ARG A 675 12.52 8.98 -14.00
C ARG A 675 12.67 10.22 -14.87
N GLY A 676 13.07 11.36 -14.27
CA GLY A 676 13.36 12.60 -14.98
C GLY A 676 12.15 13.38 -15.47
N VAL A 677 10.96 13.10 -14.95
CA VAL A 677 9.71 13.77 -15.33
C VAL A 677 9.41 14.91 -14.37
N LYS A 678 9.18 16.11 -14.90
CA LYS A 678 8.86 17.28 -14.10
C LYS A 678 7.69 18.06 -14.69
N GLY A 679 6.81 18.56 -13.81
CA GLY A 679 5.70 19.45 -14.15
C GLY A 679 4.49 18.78 -14.78
N GLN A 680 4.49 17.46 -14.95
CA GLN A 680 3.37 16.69 -15.51
C GLN A 680 3.33 15.28 -14.92
N ARG A 681 2.16 14.64 -15.02
CA ARG A 681 1.95 13.24 -14.61
C ARG A 681 1.31 12.40 -15.71
N GLU A 682 0.69 13.04 -16.70
CA GLU A 682 0.10 12.39 -17.88
C GLU A 682 1.20 11.99 -18.85
N VAL A 683 1.95 10.93 -18.47
CA VAL A 683 3.02 10.35 -19.26
C VAL A 683 2.87 8.84 -19.35
N VAL A 684 3.26 8.27 -20.47
CA VAL A 684 3.41 6.83 -20.67
C VAL A 684 4.83 6.55 -21.15
N PHE A 685 5.49 5.63 -20.42
CA PHE A 685 6.83 5.14 -20.73
C PHE A 685 6.73 3.87 -21.56
N ALA A 686 7.46 3.80 -22.66
CA ALA A 686 7.53 2.63 -23.52
C ALA A 686 8.95 2.43 -24.09
N ASN A 687 9.20 1.23 -24.61
CA ASN A 687 10.43 0.94 -25.33
C ASN A 687 10.47 1.72 -26.65
N GLU A 688 11.63 2.23 -27.03
CA GLU A 688 11.78 3.02 -28.27
C GLU A 688 11.41 2.23 -29.53
N ALA A 689 11.72 0.93 -29.57
CA ALA A 689 11.35 0.06 -30.68
C ALA A 689 9.81 -0.08 -30.82
N ASP A 690 9.09 -0.20 -29.69
CA ASP A 690 7.62 -0.25 -29.71
C ASP A 690 7.02 1.08 -30.15
N ILE A 691 7.55 2.20 -29.67
CA ILE A 691 7.09 3.54 -30.09
C ILE A 691 7.15 3.66 -31.62
N ARG A 692 8.28 3.26 -32.21
CA ARG A 692 8.47 3.28 -33.68
C ARG A 692 7.58 2.27 -34.39
N ARG A 693 7.48 1.03 -33.85
CA ARG A 693 6.63 -0.03 -34.43
C ARG A 693 5.16 0.41 -34.52
N LEU A 694 4.69 1.14 -33.52
CA LEU A 694 3.33 1.67 -33.45
C LEU A 694 3.12 2.96 -34.29
N GLY A 695 4.17 3.47 -34.95
CA GLY A 695 4.09 4.64 -35.81
C GLY A 695 4.13 5.99 -35.08
N TYR A 696 4.62 6.00 -33.84
CA TYR A 696 4.77 7.22 -33.03
C TYR A 696 6.23 7.66 -32.87
N GLN A 697 6.38 8.82 -32.26
CA GLN A 697 7.68 9.38 -31.86
C GLN A 697 7.65 9.77 -30.39
N PRO A 698 8.81 9.77 -29.69
CA PRO A 698 8.91 10.29 -28.32
C PRO A 698 8.44 11.74 -28.26
N GLY A 699 7.55 12.05 -27.32
CA GLY A 699 6.92 13.36 -27.17
C GLY A 699 5.54 13.47 -27.79
N ASP A 700 5.12 12.52 -28.63
CA ASP A 700 3.76 12.49 -29.15
C ASP A 700 2.72 12.38 -28.03
N LYS A 701 1.55 12.99 -28.29
CA LYS A 701 0.38 12.86 -27.41
C LYS A 701 -0.49 11.71 -27.89
N VAL A 702 -0.73 10.76 -26.99
CA VAL A 702 -1.55 9.58 -27.26
C VAL A 702 -2.68 9.46 -26.25
N ASP A 703 -3.79 8.86 -26.66
CA ASP A 703 -4.81 8.35 -25.79
C ASP A 703 -4.50 6.88 -25.52
N LEU A 704 -4.72 6.42 -24.27
CA LEU A 704 -4.64 5.02 -23.90
C LEU A 704 -6.04 4.46 -23.73
N VAL A 705 -6.33 3.35 -24.37
CA VAL A 705 -7.62 2.65 -24.31
C VAL A 705 -7.42 1.26 -23.76
N SER A 706 -8.07 0.94 -22.66
CA SER A 706 -8.05 -0.40 -22.07
C SER A 706 -8.93 -1.37 -22.85
N LEU A 707 -8.45 -2.59 -23.03
CA LEU A 707 -9.18 -3.67 -23.69
C LEU A 707 -9.88 -4.56 -22.65
N TRP A 708 -11.21 -4.60 -22.72
CA TRP A 708 -12.04 -5.42 -21.83
C TRP A 708 -13.43 -5.64 -22.45
N SER A 709 -13.97 -6.86 -22.36
CA SER A 709 -15.20 -7.27 -23.10
C SER A 709 -16.51 -6.97 -22.36
N ASP A 710 -16.58 -5.92 -21.52
CA ASP A 710 -17.81 -5.55 -20.80
C ASP A 710 -18.63 -4.45 -21.48
N GLY A 711 -18.24 -4.00 -22.66
CA GLY A 711 -18.93 -2.94 -23.42
C GLY A 711 -18.68 -1.52 -22.89
N ILE A 712 -17.80 -1.32 -21.87
CA ILE A 712 -17.46 -0.01 -21.32
C ILE A 712 -16.14 0.46 -21.93
N GLU A 713 -16.12 1.61 -22.61
CA GLU A 713 -14.88 2.22 -23.04
C GLU A 713 -14.16 2.87 -21.85
N ARG A 714 -12.91 2.45 -21.62
CA ARG A 714 -12.01 3.03 -20.62
C ARG A 714 -10.85 3.69 -21.31
N ARG A 715 -10.82 5.01 -21.24
CA ARG A 715 -9.86 5.86 -21.98
C ARG A 715 -9.26 6.91 -21.06
N VAL A 716 -7.94 7.10 -21.13
CA VAL A 716 -7.26 8.29 -20.63
C VAL A 716 -6.63 9.04 -21.80
N ARG A 717 -6.64 10.39 -21.74
CA ARG A 717 -6.38 11.23 -22.91
C ARG A 717 -5.07 11.99 -22.79
N ARG A 718 -4.43 12.22 -23.96
CA ARG A 718 -3.32 13.16 -24.13
C ARG A 718 -2.08 12.87 -23.28
N PHE A 719 -1.79 11.59 -23.01
CA PHE A 719 -0.54 11.20 -22.37
C PHE A 719 0.65 11.47 -23.27
N THR A 720 1.74 11.99 -22.70
CA THR A 720 3.00 12.17 -23.43
C THR A 720 3.75 10.85 -23.49
N LEU A 721 4.05 10.39 -24.69
CA LEU A 721 4.80 9.17 -24.91
C LEU A 721 6.29 9.43 -24.70
N LEU A 722 6.91 8.73 -23.76
CA LEU A 722 8.32 8.89 -23.39
C LEU A 722 9.09 7.59 -23.57
N THR A 723 10.29 7.69 -24.13
CA THR A 723 11.21 6.54 -24.18
C THR A 723 11.73 6.20 -22.78
N PHE A 724 11.66 4.93 -22.42
CA PHE A 724 12.21 4.42 -21.18
C PHE A 724 12.84 3.04 -21.39
N ASP A 725 13.79 2.66 -20.52
CA ASP A 725 14.40 1.33 -20.55
C ASP A 725 13.46 0.30 -19.92
N ILE A 726 12.53 -0.20 -20.73
CA ILE A 726 11.51 -1.21 -20.40
C ILE A 726 11.53 -2.30 -21.48
N PRO A 727 11.27 -3.59 -21.16
CA PRO A 727 11.19 -4.64 -22.18
C PRO A 727 10.14 -4.34 -23.26
N ALA A 728 10.38 -4.83 -24.48
CA ALA A 728 9.44 -4.66 -25.59
C ALA A 728 8.05 -5.29 -25.27
N GLY A 729 7.00 -4.72 -25.85
CA GLY A 729 5.61 -5.10 -25.60
C GLY A 729 5.03 -4.59 -24.28
N GLN A 730 5.79 -3.81 -23.51
CA GLN A 730 5.39 -3.33 -22.18
C GLN A 730 5.40 -1.81 -22.10
N ALA A 731 4.54 -1.27 -21.27
CA ALA A 731 4.47 0.15 -20.96
C ALA A 731 4.29 0.38 -19.45
N ALA A 732 4.55 1.63 -19.04
CA ALA A 732 4.33 2.05 -17.67
C ALA A 732 3.78 3.48 -17.64
N ALA A 733 2.87 3.78 -16.70
CA ALA A 733 2.33 5.12 -16.52
C ALA A 733 1.98 5.38 -15.05
N TYR A 734 1.80 6.65 -14.68
CA TYR A 734 1.57 6.98 -13.29
C TYR A 734 0.17 6.63 -12.80
N TYR A 735 0.12 6.14 -11.60
CA TYR A 735 -1.04 5.99 -10.73
C TYR A 735 -1.21 7.29 -9.91
N PRO A 736 -2.40 7.85 -9.75
CA PRO A 736 -3.72 7.31 -10.13
C PRO A 736 -4.22 7.69 -11.53
N GLU A 737 -3.46 8.45 -12.32
CA GLU A 737 -3.89 8.98 -13.62
C GLU A 737 -4.35 7.87 -14.59
N THR A 738 -3.88 6.65 -14.40
CA THR A 738 -4.27 5.48 -15.21
C THR A 738 -5.29 4.55 -14.54
N ASN A 739 -5.82 4.91 -13.36
CA ASN A 739 -6.88 4.12 -12.71
C ASN A 739 -8.17 3.98 -13.54
N PRO A 740 -8.57 4.97 -14.37
CA PRO A 740 -9.70 4.79 -15.28
C PRO A 740 -9.57 3.62 -16.25
N LEU A 741 -8.34 3.15 -16.52
CA LEU A 741 -8.07 2.03 -17.42
C LEU A 741 -8.23 0.65 -16.77
N VAL A 742 -8.32 0.56 -15.44
CA VAL A 742 -8.42 -0.70 -14.71
C VAL A 742 -9.89 -1.08 -14.57
N PRO A 743 -10.40 -2.12 -15.26
CA PRO A 743 -11.79 -2.54 -15.09
C PRO A 743 -12.07 -2.95 -13.64
N LEU A 744 -13.25 -2.61 -13.13
CA LEU A 744 -13.63 -2.92 -11.75
C LEU A 744 -13.59 -4.43 -11.48
N GLU A 745 -13.96 -5.22 -12.49
CA GLU A 745 -14.02 -6.69 -12.46
C GLU A 745 -12.65 -7.36 -12.70
N SER A 746 -11.62 -6.57 -13.06
CA SER A 746 -10.27 -7.08 -13.28
C SER A 746 -9.52 -7.21 -11.95
N VAL A 747 -9.66 -8.36 -11.32
CA VAL A 747 -9.15 -8.64 -9.97
C VAL A 747 -8.32 -9.92 -9.90
N GLY A 748 -7.47 -9.98 -8.89
CA GLY A 748 -6.67 -11.17 -8.56
C GLY A 748 -7.52 -12.31 -8.01
N VAL A 749 -7.26 -13.52 -8.50
CA VAL A 749 -7.96 -14.73 -8.03
C VAL A 749 -7.72 -14.94 -6.55
N GLY A 750 -8.79 -15.04 -5.79
CA GLY A 750 -8.78 -15.29 -4.34
C GLY A 750 -8.45 -14.08 -3.45
N SER A 751 -7.92 -12.98 -4.01
CA SER A 751 -7.63 -11.75 -3.25
C SER A 751 -8.55 -10.59 -3.58
N HIS A 752 -9.18 -10.61 -4.74
CA HIS A 752 -9.97 -9.49 -5.30
C HIS A 752 -9.17 -8.17 -5.42
N THR A 753 -7.84 -8.24 -5.38
CA THR A 753 -6.98 -7.07 -5.58
C THR A 753 -7.05 -6.62 -7.04
N PRO A 754 -7.27 -5.32 -7.35
CA PRO A 754 -7.29 -4.83 -8.73
C PRO A 754 -5.98 -5.09 -9.47
N THR A 755 -6.05 -5.51 -10.74
CA THR A 755 -4.89 -5.93 -11.55
C THR A 755 -4.15 -4.74 -12.19
N SER A 756 -3.84 -3.72 -11.41
CA SER A 756 -3.23 -2.47 -11.87
C SER A 756 -1.81 -2.62 -12.45
N LYS A 757 -1.22 -3.81 -12.39
CA LYS A 757 0.11 -4.11 -12.95
C LYS A 757 0.08 -4.89 -14.25
N PHE A 758 -1.14 -5.18 -14.76
CA PHE A 758 -1.30 -5.90 -16.02
C PHE A 758 -2.56 -5.43 -16.74
N ILE A 759 -2.47 -4.35 -17.50
CA ILE A 759 -3.59 -3.74 -18.22
C ILE A 759 -3.29 -3.82 -19.72
N ALA A 760 -4.10 -4.55 -20.46
CA ALA A 760 -4.00 -4.61 -21.91
C ALA A 760 -4.51 -3.29 -22.52
N VAL A 761 -3.66 -2.58 -23.28
CA VAL A 761 -4.00 -1.26 -23.83
C VAL A 761 -3.68 -1.15 -25.32
N ARG A 762 -4.45 -0.31 -26.02
CA ARG A 762 -4.11 0.24 -27.33
C ARG A 762 -3.77 1.72 -27.20
N LEU A 763 -2.89 2.16 -28.07
CA LEU A 763 -2.51 3.55 -28.22
C LEU A 763 -3.27 4.15 -29.41
N GLU A 764 -3.94 5.27 -29.19
CA GLU A 764 -4.61 6.01 -30.25
C GLU A 764 -4.03 7.43 -30.33
N LYS A 765 -3.99 8.00 -31.54
CA LYS A 765 -3.54 9.38 -31.68
C LYS A 765 -4.51 10.30 -30.95
N ALA A 766 -3.95 11.16 -30.09
CA ALA A 766 -4.78 12.07 -29.31
C ALA A 766 -5.63 12.96 -30.21
N THR A 767 -6.94 12.96 -30.01
CA THR A 767 -7.91 13.77 -30.76
C THR A 767 -8.46 14.89 -29.87
N GLY A 768 -8.43 16.15 -30.39
CA GLY A 768 -9.05 17.33 -29.77
C GLY A 768 -8.26 17.99 -28.63
N ASP A 769 -8.70 19.20 -28.25
CA ASP A 769 -8.15 20.01 -27.13
C ASP A 769 -8.77 19.64 -25.75
N GLY A 770 -9.44 18.49 -25.66
CA GLY A 770 -10.16 18.06 -24.47
C GLY A 770 -9.27 17.93 -23.25
N ARG A 771 -9.67 18.58 -22.14
CA ARG A 771 -9.10 18.36 -20.81
C ARG A 771 -9.38 16.91 -20.39
N ILE A 772 -8.45 16.33 -19.65
CA ILE A 772 -8.59 15.04 -18.98
C ILE A 772 -9.74 15.16 -17.97
N ILE A 773 -10.72 14.28 -18.03
CA ILE A 773 -11.79 14.18 -17.05
C ILE A 773 -11.30 13.38 -15.87
#